data_b07b1c116122bcdfeb2c4c2c0db95d52
#
_entry.id   b07b1c116122bcdfeb2c4c2c0db95d52
#
_cell.length_a   1.000
_cell.length_b   1.000
_cell.length_c   1.000
_cell.angle_alpha   90.00
_cell.angle_beta   90.00
_cell.angle_gamma   90.00
#
_symmetry.space_group_name_H-M   'P 1'
#
loop_
_entity.id
_entity.type
_entity.pdbx_description
1 polymer ?
#
loop_
_entity_poly.entity_id
_entity_poly.type
_entity_poly.pdbx_seq_one_letter_code
_entity_poly.pdbx_strand_id
1 'polypeptide(L)'
;MAPSLFNFKELRRRSRQSFRTERSTDTSSDASNGTTATSGSLTPPSIGQQSDPALNLQLTDKFLSPSSAGLTRPAAQPYPNGNSNRYSVSGMAGLGSPVLNGGKGPSLPVSQYSPRITNVPDNSWAYQKVLLVYGTVGDPSQQSLDGTVTVSRLDDSFPPVSWPVCNSHFKALVYMMPGANRLRFDFASPKLANSGSSNPIHASYLTVHMIPPVAAPPLQLAILLAKDSPGTFDAVPARIEREGNGLETAVRKFRMAAYLWQAFTAEQMWRNKFGRRTFRFEEEWTTGTSNQRDRENGTLRSEARVHVIRTDKTLAELRDLNKAQQNPNASDSGALYGIAADAVRDYFKPLPGQKLYVSVLLLDAHWDTASKTIVGHAALGGNVGDLHLGVFGSHCLQSYPTSFEEVVPAFTDCTPTDTNHVGNDCNDAGSSWEAANIGIGAHMHETGHLFGLPHQESGVMLRDYVTFNRTFVSREAYSTRTRSKGGPVTQEDECTWHRLDCLRFRSHPCFRLPNDPVVNSDDSVQAWPVDGLTVMAATGVSFVEIFGEGDDVCHSWIEYPAENGSVQRSVTLSEQDLRSRLPEGKRKGTIKLAIKSHGGGSLDIDDYNKFSSTKSCLKLPSALPGIPKNAYRGKKLGASQLEGSEPHEFIFTSALRQDRVLSRIIFYHGLAVDGLEFVYDDDSRQLFGKRGGKAGGDAFDMDIRRGEYITGFFVRSGFWVDAIQVLTSLGRRSPLFGNAHGGDAHTLIPPRGYNICGVTGSCGSWVDGFSVIVTR
;
A
#
# COMPACT_ATOMS: atom_id res chain seq x y z
N MET A 1 -27.66 -7.33 37.80
CA MET A 1 -27.74 -7.72 36.39
C MET A 1 -26.45 -7.20 35.74
N ALA A 2 -25.57 -8.11 35.35
CA ALA A 2 -24.28 -7.74 34.72
C ALA A 2 -24.50 -7.28 33.29
N PRO A 3 -23.83 -6.20 32.82
CA PRO A 3 -23.90 -5.80 31.42
C PRO A 3 -23.15 -6.85 30.59
N SER A 4 -23.77 -7.28 29.50
CA SER A 4 -23.28 -8.26 28.56
C SER A 4 -21.95 -7.81 27.96
N LEU A 5 -20.95 -8.67 28.08
CA LEU A 5 -19.69 -8.60 27.35
C LEU A 5 -19.97 -8.42 25.85
N PHE A 6 -19.54 -7.30 25.30
CA PHE A 6 -19.58 -7.04 23.87
C PHE A 6 -18.82 -8.16 23.13
N ASN A 7 -19.52 -8.84 22.27
CA ASN A 7 -19.07 -10.06 21.63
C ASN A 7 -18.13 -9.68 20.46
N PHE A 8 -16.87 -10.03 20.56
CA PHE A 8 -15.85 -9.88 19.50
C PHE A 8 -16.31 -10.39 18.11
N LYS A 9 -17.28 -11.31 18.10
CA LYS A 9 -17.93 -11.78 16.86
C LYS A 9 -18.79 -10.71 16.19
N GLU A 10 -19.34 -9.76 16.94
CA GLU A 10 -20.23 -8.73 16.40
C GLU A 10 -19.45 -7.57 15.80
N LEU A 11 -18.30 -7.22 16.38
CA LEU A 11 -17.32 -6.29 15.79
C LEU A 11 -16.71 -6.84 14.49
N ARG A 12 -16.40 -8.14 14.47
CA ARG A 12 -16.00 -8.86 13.24
C ARG A 12 -17.10 -8.87 12.17
N ARG A 13 -18.36 -8.93 12.57
CA ARG A 13 -19.50 -8.91 11.66
C ARG A 13 -19.73 -7.54 11.04
N ARG A 14 -19.51 -6.45 11.78
CA ARG A 14 -19.60 -5.06 11.29
C ARG A 14 -18.46 -4.73 10.32
N SER A 15 -17.25 -5.16 10.60
CA SER A 15 -16.10 -5.05 9.67
C SER A 15 -16.35 -5.83 8.37
N ARG A 16 -16.99 -7.01 8.44
CA ARG A 16 -17.38 -7.80 7.26
C ARG A 16 -18.51 -7.15 6.45
N GLN A 17 -19.40 -6.39 7.06
CA GLN A 17 -20.41 -5.61 6.35
C GLN A 17 -19.80 -4.45 5.56
N SER A 18 -18.84 -3.72 6.14
CA SER A 18 -18.07 -2.70 5.43
C SER A 18 -17.38 -3.29 4.19
N PHE A 19 -16.72 -4.44 4.34
CA PHE A 19 -16.07 -5.15 3.24
C PHE A 19 -17.03 -5.64 2.13
N ARG A 20 -18.26 -6.00 2.48
CA ARG A 20 -19.31 -6.36 1.50
C ARG A 20 -19.80 -5.15 0.73
N THR A 21 -19.88 -3.98 1.37
CA THR A 21 -20.30 -2.73 0.72
C THR A 21 -19.24 -2.27 -0.28
N GLU A 22 -17.96 -2.39 0.05
CA GLU A 22 -16.85 -2.08 -0.88
C GLU A 22 -16.81 -3.00 -2.11
N ARG A 23 -17.23 -4.29 -1.97
CA ARG A 23 -17.36 -5.22 -3.11
C ARG A 23 -18.67 -5.06 -3.91
N SER A 24 -19.72 -4.50 -3.31
CA SER A 24 -21.03 -4.39 -3.98
C SER A 24 -21.16 -3.15 -4.87
N THR A 25 -20.21 -2.22 -4.85
CA THR A 25 -20.15 -1.14 -5.84
C THR A 25 -19.66 -1.59 -7.22
N ASP A 26 -19.14 -2.84 -7.33
CA ASP A 26 -18.74 -3.44 -8.60
C ASP A 26 -19.76 -4.44 -9.19
N THR A 27 -20.92 -4.67 -8.54
CA THR A 27 -21.97 -5.52 -9.09
C THR A 27 -23.30 -4.78 -9.05
N SER A 28 -23.66 -4.24 -10.21
CA SER A 28 -24.95 -3.68 -10.54
C SER A 28 -26.08 -4.73 -10.51
N SER A 29 -27.17 -4.30 -9.98
CA SER A 29 -28.55 -4.60 -10.42
C SER A 29 -28.91 -6.03 -10.83
N ASP A 30 -29.67 -6.69 -9.95
CA ASP A 30 -30.82 -7.45 -10.36
C ASP A 30 -31.88 -7.45 -9.24
N ALA A 31 -32.94 -6.74 -9.46
CA ALA A 31 -34.23 -6.99 -8.86
C ALA A 31 -35.31 -6.59 -9.86
N SER A 32 -35.86 -7.62 -10.45
CA SER A 32 -37.12 -7.58 -11.21
C SER A 32 -38.28 -7.04 -10.37
N ASN A 33 -39.03 -6.10 -10.88
CA ASN A 33 -40.49 -6.31 -11.05
C ASN A 33 -41.08 -5.24 -11.96
N GLY A 34 -41.91 -5.72 -12.89
CA GLY A 34 -42.50 -5.02 -13.97
C GLY A 34 -43.52 -3.98 -13.58
N THR A 35 -43.65 -3.05 -14.46
CA THR A 35 -44.94 -2.64 -15.06
C THR A 35 -44.67 -1.78 -16.29
N THR A 36 -45.42 -2.09 -17.35
CA THR A 36 -45.55 -1.46 -18.64
C THR A 36 -45.76 0.05 -18.59
N ALA A 37 -45.07 0.80 -19.47
CA ALA A 37 -45.73 1.75 -20.39
C ALA A 37 -44.73 2.51 -21.31
N THR A 38 -44.98 2.36 -22.60
CA THR A 38 -44.90 3.31 -23.71
C THR A 38 -43.58 4.06 -24.02
N SER A 39 -43.18 3.73 -25.24
CA SER A 39 -42.30 4.42 -26.19
C SER A 39 -42.28 5.96 -26.15
N GLY A 40 -41.07 6.50 -26.18
CA GLY A 40 -40.81 7.87 -26.50
C GLY A 40 -39.36 8.04 -27.00
N SER A 41 -39.18 7.94 -28.31
CA SER A 41 -37.95 8.29 -29.02
C SER A 41 -37.63 9.77 -28.84
N LEU A 42 -36.44 10.09 -28.32
CA LEU A 42 -35.85 11.41 -28.44
C LEU A 42 -34.36 11.28 -28.83
N THR A 43 -34.11 11.51 -30.09
CA THR A 43 -32.82 11.85 -30.69
C THR A 43 -32.30 13.18 -30.12
N PRO A 44 -31.02 13.28 -29.71
CA PRO A 44 -30.42 14.59 -29.45
C PRO A 44 -30.03 15.30 -30.75
N PRO A 45 -30.10 16.65 -30.80
CA PRO A 45 -29.84 17.41 -32.00
C PRO A 45 -28.35 17.50 -32.32
N SER A 46 -28.06 17.41 -33.61
CA SER A 46 -26.80 17.72 -34.24
C SER A 46 -26.46 19.21 -34.06
N ILE A 47 -25.29 19.51 -33.50
CA ILE A 47 -24.73 20.87 -33.54
C ILE A 47 -23.76 20.95 -34.71
N GLY A 48 -24.01 21.90 -35.56
CA GLY A 48 -23.34 22.13 -36.82
C GLY A 48 -21.89 22.62 -36.62
N GLN A 49 -21.11 22.30 -37.63
CA GLN A 49 -19.78 22.85 -37.89
C GLN A 49 -19.86 24.37 -38.07
N GLN A 50 -19.05 25.11 -37.31
CA GLN A 50 -18.56 26.42 -37.73
C GLN A 50 -17.04 26.37 -37.81
N SER A 51 -16.56 26.48 -39.01
CA SER A 51 -15.20 26.76 -39.43
C SER A 51 -14.87 28.21 -39.12
N ASP A 52 -13.67 28.46 -38.51
CA ASP A 52 -12.90 29.70 -38.75
C ASP A 52 -11.52 29.67 -38.04
N PRO A 53 -10.59 30.58 -38.43
CA PRO A 53 -9.65 30.38 -39.52
C PRO A 53 -8.19 30.19 -39.03
N ALA A 54 -7.39 29.74 -39.99
CA ALA A 54 -5.95 29.52 -39.86
C ALA A 54 -5.19 30.75 -39.37
N LEU A 55 -4.44 30.59 -38.28
CA LEU A 55 -3.26 31.42 -37.94
C LEU A 55 -2.01 30.69 -38.35
N ASN A 56 -1.50 31.05 -39.52
CA ASN A 56 -0.18 30.71 -40.00
C ASN A 56 0.88 31.38 -39.09
N LEU A 57 1.57 30.62 -38.31
CA LEU A 57 2.87 31.04 -37.73
C LEU A 57 3.94 30.16 -38.30
N GLN A 58 4.65 30.71 -39.27
CA GLN A 58 5.92 30.19 -39.76
C GLN A 58 6.93 30.18 -38.59
N LEU A 59 7.31 29.01 -38.14
CA LEU A 59 8.49 28.81 -37.31
C LEU A 59 9.69 28.56 -38.23
N THR A 60 10.52 29.56 -38.34
CA THR A 60 11.80 29.50 -39.01
C THR A 60 12.75 28.54 -38.26
N ASP A 61 13.25 27.53 -38.97
CA ASP A 61 14.34 26.68 -38.59
C ASP A 61 15.60 27.53 -38.28
N LYS A 62 16.02 27.51 -37.03
CA LYS A 62 17.41 27.75 -36.62
C LYS A 62 17.65 27.18 -35.21
N PHE A 63 17.90 25.91 -35.10
CA PHE A 63 18.69 25.39 -33.98
C PHE A 63 19.85 24.59 -34.53
N LEU A 64 21.01 25.22 -34.42
CA LEU A 64 22.34 24.65 -34.61
C LEU A 64 22.52 23.46 -33.62
N SER A 65 22.92 22.32 -34.17
CA SER A 65 23.40 21.18 -33.41
C SER A 65 24.64 21.57 -32.59
N PRO A 66 24.70 21.28 -31.28
CA PRO A 66 25.96 21.34 -30.56
C PRO A 66 26.81 20.13 -30.94
N SER A 67 27.99 20.39 -31.44
CA SER A 67 29.06 19.44 -31.68
C SER A 67 29.35 18.60 -30.42
N SER A 68 29.50 17.31 -30.61
CA SER A 68 30.02 16.35 -29.65
C SER A 68 31.43 16.73 -29.20
N ALA A 69 31.55 17.48 -28.10
CA ALA A 69 32.78 17.59 -27.33
C ALA A 69 32.78 16.43 -26.33
N GLY A 70 33.71 15.50 -26.54
CA GLY A 70 33.87 14.31 -25.70
C GLY A 70 34.19 14.70 -24.27
N LEU A 71 33.29 14.35 -23.36
CA LEU A 71 33.56 14.25 -21.93
C LEU A 71 34.36 12.96 -21.72
N THR A 72 35.68 13.09 -21.70
CA THR A 72 36.58 12.05 -21.20
C THR A 72 36.26 11.79 -19.74
N ARG A 73 35.78 10.58 -19.47
CA ARG A 73 35.64 10.03 -18.14
C ARG A 73 36.97 10.11 -17.40
N PRO A 74 37.05 10.65 -16.17
CA PRO A 74 38.31 10.58 -15.41
C PRO A 74 38.64 9.09 -15.18
N ALA A 75 39.86 8.73 -15.47
CA ALA A 75 40.39 7.39 -15.23
C ALA A 75 40.28 7.08 -13.74
N ALA A 76 39.68 5.96 -13.42
CA ALA A 76 39.65 5.42 -12.06
C ALA A 76 41.09 5.17 -11.62
N GLN A 77 41.53 5.83 -10.57
CA GLN A 77 42.80 5.51 -9.93
C GLN A 77 42.71 4.10 -9.31
N PRO A 78 43.76 3.29 -9.45
CA PRO A 78 43.75 1.95 -8.83
C PRO A 78 43.80 2.10 -7.31
N TYR A 79 42.88 1.45 -6.63
CA TYR A 79 42.89 1.31 -5.19
C TYR A 79 44.14 0.51 -4.76
N PRO A 80 44.92 0.93 -3.76
CA PRO A 80 45.97 0.11 -3.23
C PRO A 80 45.38 -1.15 -2.59
N ASN A 81 45.94 -2.29 -2.95
CA ASN A 81 45.66 -3.58 -2.31
C ASN A 81 45.99 -3.49 -0.82
N GLY A 82 44.97 -3.33 0.02
CA GLY A 82 45.03 -3.43 1.46
C GLY A 82 44.13 -4.56 1.91
N ASN A 83 44.68 -5.51 2.62
CA ASN A 83 44.11 -6.73 3.16
C ASN A 83 42.64 -6.60 3.59
N SER A 84 41.80 -7.40 2.99
CA SER A 84 40.42 -7.61 3.38
C SER A 84 40.37 -8.32 4.73
N ASN A 85 40.34 -7.59 5.82
CA ASN A 85 39.81 -8.11 7.06
C ASN A 85 38.27 -8.03 6.99
N ARG A 86 37.66 -9.13 6.65
CA ARG A 86 36.24 -9.38 6.84
C ARG A 86 35.95 -9.29 8.34
N TYR A 87 35.34 -8.21 8.79
CA TYR A 87 34.70 -8.19 10.09
C TYR A 87 33.46 -9.07 10.05
N SER A 88 33.60 -10.33 10.49
CA SER A 88 32.49 -11.14 10.93
C SER A 88 31.92 -10.48 12.17
N VAL A 89 30.64 -10.07 12.12
CA VAL A 89 29.89 -9.68 13.33
C VAL A 89 29.52 -10.97 14.04
N SER A 90 30.45 -11.50 14.83
CA SER A 90 30.16 -12.44 15.88
C SER A 90 30.28 -11.68 17.20
N GLY A 91 29.19 -11.76 17.92
CA GLY A 91 28.83 -11.15 19.17
C GLY A 91 29.86 -10.77 20.18
N MET A 92 29.40 -9.82 20.93
CA MET A 92 29.71 -9.50 22.31
C MET A 92 31.01 -8.76 22.65
N ALA A 93 30.75 -7.67 23.38
CA ALA A 93 31.59 -7.04 24.37
C ALA A 93 32.88 -6.38 23.86
N GLY A 94 32.70 -5.17 23.45
CA GLY A 94 33.78 -4.20 23.28
C GLY A 94 33.13 -2.84 23.02
N LEU A 95 32.62 -2.24 24.07
CA LEU A 95 32.05 -0.89 24.04
C LEU A 95 33.18 0.13 23.89
N GLY A 96 33.68 0.28 22.67
CA GLY A 96 34.43 1.45 22.29
C GLY A 96 33.41 2.42 21.62
N SER A 97 33.09 3.51 22.27
CA SER A 97 32.45 4.64 21.58
C SER A 97 33.31 5.04 20.39
N PRO A 98 32.73 5.26 19.17
CA PRO A 98 33.53 5.70 18.04
C PRO A 98 34.17 7.05 18.39
N VAL A 99 35.49 7.05 18.36
CA VAL A 99 36.29 8.28 18.49
C VAL A 99 36.04 9.09 17.21
N LEU A 100 35.38 10.23 17.35
CA LEU A 100 35.31 11.25 16.30
C LEU A 100 36.74 11.69 15.94
N ASN A 101 37.26 11.23 14.81
CA ASN A 101 38.53 11.71 14.26
C ASN A 101 38.32 13.17 13.80
N GLY A 102 38.73 14.09 14.63
CA GLY A 102 38.67 15.50 14.29
C GLY A 102 38.63 16.41 15.52
N GLY A 103 39.54 16.23 16.45
CA GLY A 103 39.68 17.08 17.63
C GLY A 103 39.78 16.27 18.91
N LYS A 104 40.90 16.41 19.62
CA LYS A 104 41.12 15.85 20.93
C LYS A 104 40.17 16.53 21.94
N GLY A 105 38.90 16.11 21.93
CA GLY A 105 37.99 16.33 23.05
C GLY A 105 38.22 15.28 24.10
N PRO A 106 38.05 15.54 25.41
CA PRO A 106 38.17 14.54 26.44
C PRO A 106 37.21 13.40 26.17
N SER A 107 37.70 12.16 26.06
CA SER A 107 36.85 10.98 26.02
C SER A 107 36.11 10.87 27.34
N LEU A 108 34.78 11.10 27.32
CA LEU A 108 33.95 10.90 28.49
C LEU A 108 34.00 9.41 28.88
N PRO A 109 34.27 9.06 30.15
CA PRO A 109 34.26 7.68 30.58
C PRO A 109 32.87 7.07 30.34
N VAL A 110 32.81 5.95 29.64
CA VAL A 110 31.56 5.21 29.39
C VAL A 110 31.06 4.69 30.75
N SER A 111 29.93 5.19 31.18
CA SER A 111 29.24 4.72 32.36
C SER A 111 28.52 3.39 32.12
N GLN A 112 28.49 2.50 33.11
CA GLN A 112 27.66 1.28 33.06
C GLN A 112 26.14 1.59 32.88
N TYR A 113 25.73 2.82 33.17
CA TYR A 113 24.34 3.31 33.03
C TYR A 113 24.11 4.08 31.75
N SER A 114 25.08 4.21 30.85
CA SER A 114 24.89 4.85 29.55
C SER A 114 23.83 4.12 28.74
N PRO A 115 22.91 4.86 28.07
CA PRO A 115 21.86 4.27 27.25
C PRO A 115 22.42 3.33 26.19
N ARG A 116 21.84 2.14 26.05
CA ARG A 116 22.17 1.16 25.01
C ARG A 116 21.00 1.09 24.03
N ILE A 117 21.24 1.48 22.80
CA ILE A 117 20.24 1.44 21.74
C ILE A 117 20.12 0.00 21.23
N THR A 118 18.89 -0.53 21.13
CA THR A 118 18.66 -1.95 20.83
C THR A 118 18.11 -2.21 19.43
N ASN A 119 17.36 -1.26 18.83
CA ASN A 119 16.69 -1.45 17.54
C ASN A 119 17.36 -0.72 16.38
N VAL A 120 18.22 0.28 16.63
CA VAL A 120 18.85 1.09 15.58
C VAL A 120 20.37 0.89 15.64
N PRO A 121 20.98 0.18 14.68
CA PRO A 121 22.43 0.07 14.58
C PRO A 121 23.10 1.43 14.29
N ASP A 122 24.28 1.65 14.85
CA ASP A 122 25.09 2.83 14.54
C ASP A 122 25.48 2.85 13.06
N ASN A 123 25.52 4.05 12.45
CA ASN A 123 25.76 4.27 11.03
C ASN A 123 24.75 3.57 10.09
N SER A 124 23.55 3.29 10.58
CA SER A 124 22.47 2.71 9.76
C SER A 124 21.69 3.75 8.96
N TRP A 125 20.84 3.25 8.07
CA TRP A 125 20.01 4.07 7.18
C TRP A 125 18.56 4.13 7.66
N ALA A 126 17.95 5.31 7.55
CA ALA A 126 16.53 5.57 7.77
C ALA A 126 15.94 6.35 6.60
N TYR A 127 14.63 6.25 6.41
CA TYR A 127 13.93 6.88 5.28
C TYR A 127 12.73 7.72 5.74
N GLN A 128 12.44 7.69 7.03
CA GLN A 128 11.33 8.38 7.68
C GLN A 128 11.75 9.66 8.40
N LYS A 129 10.81 10.59 8.52
CA LYS A 129 10.99 11.87 9.22
C LYS A 129 11.12 11.69 10.74
N VAL A 130 10.43 10.70 11.28
CA VAL A 130 10.43 10.41 12.72
C VAL A 130 10.93 8.98 12.95
N LEU A 131 12.07 8.87 13.64
CA LEU A 131 12.69 7.59 13.97
C LEU A 131 12.27 7.16 15.38
N LEU A 132 11.82 5.92 15.51
CA LEU A 132 11.55 5.29 16.80
C LEU A 132 12.81 4.56 17.28
N VAL A 133 13.28 4.92 18.48
CA VAL A 133 14.48 4.38 19.11
C VAL A 133 14.11 3.68 20.41
N TYR A 134 14.50 2.41 20.54
CA TYR A 134 14.38 1.63 21.76
C TYR A 134 15.75 1.44 22.39
N GLY A 135 15.77 1.43 23.72
CA GLY A 135 17.00 1.18 24.42
C GLY A 135 16.80 0.79 25.88
N THR A 136 17.92 0.43 26.49
CA THR A 136 17.99 0.08 27.90
C THR A 136 19.05 0.90 28.61
N VAL A 137 18.95 1.02 29.96
CA VAL A 137 19.94 1.67 30.81
C VAL A 137 20.32 0.72 31.95
N GLY A 138 21.60 0.68 32.31
CA GLY A 138 22.08 -0.23 33.31
C GLY A 138 21.94 -1.71 32.94
N ASP A 139 21.93 -2.58 33.93
CA ASP A 139 21.62 -4.00 33.77
C ASP A 139 20.26 -4.29 34.42
N PRO A 140 19.22 -4.53 33.65
CA PRO A 140 17.87 -4.77 34.17
C PRO A 140 17.78 -5.99 35.10
N SER A 141 18.71 -6.95 34.94
CA SER A 141 18.74 -8.17 35.77
C SER A 141 19.27 -7.92 37.17
N GLN A 142 20.09 -6.89 37.36
CA GLN A 142 20.68 -6.54 38.66
C GLN A 142 19.83 -5.51 39.42
N GLN A 143 19.51 -4.39 38.77
CA GLN A 143 18.71 -3.34 39.35
C GLN A 143 17.87 -2.64 38.30
N SER A 144 16.56 -2.66 38.46
CA SER A 144 15.66 -1.90 37.65
C SER A 144 15.77 -0.41 37.98
N LEU A 145 15.96 0.40 36.92
CA LEU A 145 16.10 1.86 37.01
C LEU A 145 14.93 2.56 36.35
N ASP A 146 14.43 3.59 37.04
CA ASP A 146 13.50 4.57 36.48
C ASP A 146 14.23 5.91 36.37
N GLY A 147 13.83 6.75 35.43
CA GLY A 147 14.47 8.03 35.18
C GLY A 147 14.04 8.64 33.86
N THR A 148 14.97 9.38 33.27
CA THR A 148 14.71 10.10 32.00
C THR A 148 15.91 9.96 31.07
N VAL A 149 15.66 9.67 29.81
CA VAL A 149 16.63 9.80 28.71
C VAL A 149 16.29 11.06 27.91
N THR A 150 17.25 11.98 27.83
CA THR A 150 17.14 13.17 27.00
C THR A 150 17.90 12.94 25.70
N VAL A 151 17.21 13.11 24.57
CA VAL A 151 17.79 12.96 23.25
C VAL A 151 18.07 14.34 22.67
N SER A 152 19.34 14.58 22.32
CA SER A 152 19.81 15.83 21.69
C SER A 152 20.37 15.53 20.30
N ARG A 153 20.08 16.41 19.35
CA ARG A 153 20.71 16.41 18.04
C ARG A 153 21.98 17.28 18.11
N LEU A 154 23.07 16.80 17.51
CA LEU A 154 24.34 17.52 17.55
C LEU A 154 24.61 18.32 16.26
N ASP A 155 23.80 18.13 15.23
CA ASP A 155 24.02 18.72 13.90
C ASP A 155 23.17 19.95 13.63
N ASP A 156 22.13 20.20 14.44
CA ASP A 156 21.22 21.32 14.26
C ASP A 156 20.64 21.85 15.59
N SER A 157 19.78 22.86 15.48
CA SER A 157 19.13 23.53 16.60
C SER A 157 17.81 22.88 17.05
N PHE A 158 17.52 21.64 16.65
CA PHE A 158 16.30 20.98 17.13
C PHE A 158 16.37 20.78 18.65
N PRO A 159 15.38 21.27 19.42
CA PRO A 159 15.45 21.22 20.85
C PRO A 159 15.52 19.79 21.42
N PRO A 160 16.27 19.56 22.49
CA PRO A 160 16.28 18.28 23.17
C PRO A 160 14.91 17.85 23.66
N VAL A 161 14.60 16.56 23.53
CA VAL A 161 13.36 15.95 24.02
C VAL A 161 13.67 14.87 25.04
N SER A 162 12.91 14.85 26.14
CA SER A 162 13.10 13.92 27.24
C SER A 162 12.02 12.84 27.26
N TRP A 163 12.44 11.59 27.46
CA TRP A 163 11.60 10.42 27.41
C TRP A 163 11.72 9.64 28.72
N PRO A 164 10.63 9.10 29.29
CA PRO A 164 10.69 8.36 30.53
C PRO A 164 11.40 7.01 30.35
N VAL A 165 12.18 6.65 31.35
CA VAL A 165 12.74 5.32 31.54
C VAL A 165 11.91 4.61 32.59
N CYS A 166 11.36 3.46 32.25
CA CYS A 166 10.60 2.60 33.15
C CYS A 166 11.21 1.20 33.16
N ASN A 167 11.54 0.70 34.33
CA ASN A 167 12.14 -0.62 34.48
C ASN A 167 13.40 -0.82 33.60
N SER A 168 14.27 0.17 33.57
CA SER A 168 15.48 0.22 32.71
C SER A 168 15.25 0.26 31.22
N HIS A 169 14.03 0.42 30.73
CA HIS A 169 13.70 0.51 29.29
C HIS A 169 13.19 1.88 28.94
N PHE A 170 13.53 2.36 27.74
CA PHE A 170 13.00 3.59 27.19
C PHE A 170 12.62 3.45 25.72
N LYS A 171 11.71 4.30 25.29
CA LYS A 171 11.28 4.48 23.89
C LYS A 171 11.28 5.96 23.58
N ALA A 172 11.95 6.35 22.51
CA ALA A 172 12.11 7.74 22.13
C ALA A 172 11.79 7.96 20.66
N LEU A 173 11.16 9.08 20.33
CA LEU A 173 10.99 9.56 18.96
C LEU A 173 12.06 10.60 18.67
N VAL A 174 12.66 10.51 17.49
CA VAL A 174 13.74 11.39 17.05
C VAL A 174 13.39 12.02 15.71
N TYR A 175 13.42 13.35 15.67
CA TYR A 175 13.25 14.09 14.41
C TYR A 175 14.48 13.93 13.54
N MET A 176 14.28 13.53 12.28
CA MET A 176 15.34 13.25 11.33
C MET A 176 15.42 14.31 10.24
N MET A 177 16.64 14.67 9.87
CA MET A 177 16.94 15.54 8.74
C MET A 177 17.67 14.76 7.64
N PRO A 178 17.51 15.11 6.36
CA PRO A 178 18.28 14.50 5.28
C PRO A 178 19.80 14.57 5.56
N GLY A 179 20.49 13.45 5.33
CA GLY A 179 21.91 13.31 5.60
C GLY A 179 22.22 12.65 6.94
N ALA A 180 23.41 12.89 7.47
CA ALA A 180 23.85 12.34 8.75
C ALA A 180 23.16 13.04 9.92
N ASN A 181 22.67 12.25 10.87
CA ASN A 181 22.06 12.70 12.12
C ASN A 181 22.86 12.14 13.28
N ARG A 182 23.62 12.98 13.96
CA ARG A 182 24.39 12.60 15.15
C ARG A 182 23.58 12.91 16.38
N LEU A 183 23.27 11.88 17.14
CA LEU A 183 22.37 11.90 18.29
C LEU A 183 23.16 11.61 19.56
N ARG A 184 22.80 12.31 20.64
CA ARG A 184 23.29 12.05 21.98
C ARG A 184 22.13 11.71 22.89
N PHE A 185 22.30 10.67 23.69
CA PHE A 185 21.33 10.17 24.66
C PHE A 185 21.91 10.33 26.05
N ASP A 186 21.33 11.19 26.88
CA ASP A 186 21.75 11.46 28.25
C ASP A 186 20.75 10.85 29.22
N PHE A 187 21.18 9.92 30.08
CA PHE A 187 20.35 9.31 31.11
C PHE A 187 20.54 9.98 32.43
N ALA A 188 19.43 10.28 33.12
CA ALA A 188 19.38 10.77 34.49
C ALA A 188 18.39 9.94 35.33
N SER A 189 18.75 9.61 36.55
CA SER A 189 17.86 8.92 37.51
C SER A 189 18.03 9.52 38.89
N PRO A 190 16.93 9.75 39.65
CA PRO A 190 17.01 10.14 41.06
C PRO A 190 17.76 9.15 41.92
N LYS A 191 17.74 7.85 41.56
CA LYS A 191 18.46 6.79 42.30
C LYS A 191 19.98 6.85 42.14
N LEU A 192 20.47 7.55 41.12
CA LEU A 192 21.91 7.70 40.82
C LEU A 192 22.45 9.08 41.21
N ALA A 193 21.60 9.98 41.69
CA ALA A 193 21.99 11.30 42.15
C ALA A 193 22.71 11.19 43.50
N ASN A 194 24.04 11.28 43.49
CA ASN A 194 24.83 11.38 44.73
C ASN A 194 24.81 12.82 45.27
N SER A 195 24.65 12.98 46.56
CA SER A 195 24.59 14.25 47.29
C SER A 195 25.93 14.99 47.40
N GLY A 196 26.93 14.69 46.59
CA GLY A 196 28.24 15.33 46.62
C GLY A 196 28.98 15.25 45.28
N SER A 197 29.33 16.40 44.74
CA SER A 197 30.23 16.72 43.63
C SER A 197 30.07 15.94 42.32
N SER A 198 29.80 16.70 41.25
CA SER A 198 29.75 16.30 39.82
C SER A 198 29.00 14.98 39.52
N ASN A 199 27.73 15.08 39.19
CA ASN A 199 26.95 13.94 38.66
C ASN A 199 27.69 13.30 37.48
N PRO A 200 27.95 11.99 37.50
CA PRO A 200 28.54 11.31 36.36
C PRO A 200 27.61 11.43 35.16
N ILE A 201 28.18 11.71 33.99
CA ILE A 201 27.43 11.80 32.74
C ILE A 201 27.23 10.38 32.24
N HIS A 202 25.93 9.96 32.09
CA HIS A 202 25.55 8.68 31.53
C HIS A 202 25.08 8.90 30.08
N ALA A 203 26.04 9.06 29.17
CA ALA A 203 25.72 9.40 27.78
C ALA A 203 26.12 8.29 26.81
N SER A 204 25.39 8.21 25.70
CA SER A 204 25.77 7.44 24.50
C SER A 204 25.49 8.21 23.24
N TYR A 205 26.06 7.77 22.13
CA TYR A 205 25.94 8.40 20.83
C TYR A 205 25.45 7.42 19.79
N LEU A 206 24.73 7.93 18.79
CA LEU A 206 24.20 7.17 17.66
C LEU A 206 24.24 8.06 16.42
N THR A 207 24.74 7.52 15.33
CA THR A 207 24.69 8.18 14.02
C THR A 207 23.70 7.41 13.13
N VAL A 208 22.77 8.14 12.49
CA VAL A 208 21.81 7.57 11.55
C VAL A 208 21.77 8.43 10.29
N HIS A 209 21.86 7.81 9.13
CA HIS A 209 21.82 8.50 7.85
C HIS A 209 20.38 8.45 7.28
N MET A 210 19.76 9.60 7.07
CA MET A 210 18.41 9.70 6.51
C MET A 210 18.46 10.04 5.03
N ILE A 211 17.85 9.19 4.21
CA ILE A 211 17.63 9.42 2.78
C ILE A 211 16.14 9.50 2.51
N PRO A 212 15.60 10.69 2.16
CA PRO A 212 14.17 10.79 1.81
C PRO A 212 13.87 9.98 0.54
N PRO A 213 12.81 9.17 0.51
CA PRO A 213 12.39 8.42 -0.68
C PRO A 213 11.61 9.32 -1.66
N VAL A 214 12.27 10.37 -2.18
CA VAL A 214 11.63 11.43 -2.98
C VAL A 214 10.98 10.94 -4.27
N ALA A 215 11.45 9.83 -4.83
CA ALA A 215 10.86 9.21 -6.02
C ALA A 215 9.55 8.44 -5.75
N ALA A 216 9.28 8.08 -4.48
CA ALA A 216 8.04 7.42 -4.11
C ALA A 216 6.88 8.43 -4.05
N PRO A 217 5.66 8.05 -4.49
CA PRO A 217 4.48 8.89 -4.29
C PRO A 217 4.27 9.18 -2.79
N PRO A 218 3.92 10.42 -2.41
CA PRO A 218 3.63 10.73 -1.02
C PRO A 218 2.26 10.22 -0.59
N LEU A 219 2.11 9.92 0.71
CA LEU A 219 0.82 9.91 1.37
C LEU A 219 0.45 11.37 1.67
N GLN A 220 -0.63 11.86 1.08
CA GLN A 220 -1.18 13.18 1.35
C GLN A 220 -2.04 13.13 2.62
N LEU A 221 -1.93 14.13 3.46
CA LEU A 221 -2.78 14.31 4.64
C LEU A 221 -3.79 15.41 4.36
N ALA A 222 -5.07 15.15 4.59
CA ALA A 222 -6.12 16.13 4.37
C ALA A 222 -7.10 16.19 5.55
N ILE A 223 -7.50 17.40 5.93
CA ILE A 223 -8.62 17.66 6.82
C ILE A 223 -9.79 18.13 5.97
N LEU A 224 -10.91 17.40 6.01
CA LEU A 224 -12.12 17.73 5.28
C LEU A 224 -13.14 18.43 6.17
N LEU A 225 -13.71 19.52 5.67
CA LEU A 225 -14.68 20.38 6.33
C LEU A 225 -15.91 20.56 5.47
N ALA A 226 -17.09 20.70 6.09
CA ALA A 226 -18.28 21.23 5.43
C ALA A 226 -18.04 22.66 4.92
N LYS A 227 -18.82 23.11 3.93
CA LYS A 227 -18.72 24.47 3.38
C LYS A 227 -18.99 25.55 4.43
N ASP A 228 -19.87 25.24 5.38
CA ASP A 228 -20.32 26.12 6.49
C ASP A 228 -19.74 25.70 7.86
N SER A 229 -18.74 24.82 7.87
CA SER A 229 -18.06 24.37 9.09
C SER A 229 -17.40 25.54 9.82
N PRO A 230 -17.54 25.62 11.16
CA PRO A 230 -16.82 26.59 11.99
C PRO A 230 -15.32 26.27 12.12
N GLY A 231 -14.88 25.09 11.66
CA GLY A 231 -13.49 24.65 11.75
C GLY A 231 -13.07 24.19 13.14
N THR A 232 -14.01 23.68 13.93
CA THR A 232 -13.76 23.16 15.28
C THR A 232 -14.10 21.69 15.38
N PHE A 233 -13.46 20.99 16.32
CA PHE A 233 -13.74 19.58 16.61
C PHE A 233 -14.24 19.43 18.06
N ASP A 234 -14.89 18.31 18.36
CA ASP A 234 -15.39 18.00 19.69
C ASP A 234 -14.25 17.85 20.70
N ALA A 235 -14.37 18.56 21.83
CA ALA A 235 -13.45 18.46 22.94
C ALA A 235 -14.13 18.83 24.27
N VAL A 236 -13.60 18.32 25.37
CA VAL A 236 -14.05 18.70 26.70
C VAL A 236 -13.65 20.16 27.02
N PRO A 237 -14.45 20.92 27.81
CA PRO A 237 -14.19 22.34 28.07
C PRO A 237 -12.78 22.65 28.55
N ALA A 238 -12.24 21.87 29.48
CA ALA A 238 -10.88 22.06 30.00
C ALA A 238 -9.78 21.93 28.93
N ARG A 239 -9.99 21.10 27.87
CA ARG A 239 -9.05 21.02 26.75
C ARG A 239 -9.21 22.20 25.80
N ILE A 240 -10.45 22.67 25.58
CA ILE A 240 -10.71 23.85 24.75
C ILE A 240 -10.01 25.06 25.37
N GLU A 241 -10.09 25.22 26.67
CA GLU A 241 -9.43 26.32 27.39
C GLU A 241 -7.89 26.23 27.30
N ARG A 242 -7.32 25.02 27.43
CA ARG A 242 -5.88 24.80 27.48
C ARG A 242 -5.19 24.91 26.11
N GLU A 243 -5.77 24.34 25.06
CA GLU A 243 -5.10 24.17 23.77
C GLU A 243 -5.94 24.59 22.56
N GLY A 244 -7.22 24.89 22.76
CA GLY A 244 -8.18 25.15 21.70
C GLY A 244 -8.63 23.92 20.98
N ASN A 245 -9.73 24.04 20.23
CA ASN A 245 -10.28 22.96 19.37
C ASN A 245 -10.46 23.41 17.92
N GLY A 246 -9.75 24.44 17.50
CA GLY A 246 -9.80 24.97 16.14
C GLY A 246 -8.92 24.21 15.15
N LEU A 247 -8.99 24.65 13.90
CA LEU A 247 -8.31 24.03 12.77
C LEU A 247 -6.78 23.92 12.95
N GLU A 248 -6.14 24.95 13.51
CA GLU A 248 -4.68 24.92 13.76
C GLU A 248 -4.30 23.79 14.71
N THR A 249 -5.05 23.60 15.80
CA THR A 249 -4.85 22.50 16.74
C THR A 249 -5.12 21.16 16.08
N ALA A 250 -6.16 21.07 15.23
CA ALA A 250 -6.46 19.87 14.46
C ALA A 250 -5.30 19.47 13.52
N VAL A 251 -4.71 20.43 12.81
CA VAL A 251 -3.55 20.21 11.94
C VAL A 251 -2.38 19.66 12.73
N ARG A 252 -2.04 20.22 13.89
CA ARG A 252 -0.94 19.75 14.73
C ARG A 252 -1.17 18.32 15.22
N LYS A 253 -2.36 18.02 15.73
CA LYS A 253 -2.74 16.71 16.25
C LYS A 253 -2.73 15.65 15.14
N PHE A 254 -3.28 15.96 13.98
CA PHE A 254 -3.31 15.03 12.85
C PHE A 254 -1.91 14.79 12.26
N ARG A 255 -1.09 15.84 12.13
CA ARG A 255 0.32 15.72 11.73
C ARG A 255 1.10 14.80 12.67
N MET A 256 0.92 14.95 13.99
CA MET A 256 1.58 14.11 14.97
C MET A 256 1.12 12.64 14.86
N ALA A 257 -0.19 12.40 14.74
CA ALA A 257 -0.72 11.06 14.51
C ALA A 257 -0.09 10.39 13.26
N ALA A 258 0.03 11.13 12.17
CA ALA A 258 0.67 10.65 10.94
C ALA A 258 2.17 10.33 11.13
N TYR A 259 2.90 11.12 11.92
CA TYR A 259 4.28 10.81 12.28
C TYR A 259 4.40 9.54 13.13
N LEU A 260 3.45 9.29 14.02
CA LEU A 260 3.41 8.04 14.80
C LEU A 260 3.17 6.83 13.89
N TRP A 261 2.27 6.93 12.89
CA TRP A 261 2.07 5.88 11.88
C TRP A 261 3.35 5.58 11.09
N GLN A 262 4.05 6.63 10.66
CA GLN A 262 5.29 6.49 9.89
C GLN A 262 6.39 5.83 10.72
N ALA A 263 6.58 6.26 11.97
CA ALA A 263 7.58 5.70 12.88
C ALA A 263 7.30 4.24 13.21
N PHE A 264 6.05 3.91 13.53
CA PHE A 264 5.58 2.56 13.76
C PHE A 264 5.81 1.65 12.54
N THR A 265 5.35 2.08 11.37
CA THR A 265 5.44 1.28 10.15
C THR A 265 6.89 1.01 9.75
N ALA A 266 7.77 2.02 9.86
CA ALA A 266 9.20 1.83 9.58
C ALA A 266 9.85 0.82 10.53
N GLU A 267 9.51 0.82 11.81
CA GLU A 267 10.01 -0.15 12.79
C GLU A 267 9.46 -1.56 12.49
N GLN A 268 8.18 -1.69 12.16
CA GLN A 268 7.58 -2.97 11.80
C GLN A 268 8.20 -3.57 10.54
N MET A 269 8.48 -2.76 9.52
CA MET A 269 9.18 -3.21 8.31
C MET A 269 10.62 -3.66 8.62
N TRP A 270 11.31 -2.96 9.52
CA TRP A 270 12.62 -3.35 10.00
C TRP A 270 12.61 -4.71 10.72
N ARG A 271 11.66 -4.91 11.63
CA ARG A 271 11.47 -6.19 12.34
C ARG A 271 11.17 -7.34 11.38
N ASN A 272 10.47 -7.05 10.30
CA ASN A 272 10.15 -8.01 9.24
C ASN A 272 11.30 -8.22 8.21
N LYS A 273 12.49 -7.63 8.42
CA LYS A 273 13.69 -7.76 7.58
C LYS A 273 13.58 -7.10 6.20
N PHE A 274 12.72 -6.10 6.07
CA PHE A 274 12.55 -5.33 4.82
C PHE A 274 13.25 -3.96 4.84
N GLY A 275 14.13 -3.70 5.83
CA GLY A 275 14.70 -2.39 6.10
C GLY A 275 13.65 -1.46 6.73
N ARG A 276 14.01 -0.17 6.92
CA ARG A 276 13.08 0.82 7.50
C ARG A 276 12.22 1.46 6.42
N ARG A 277 11.55 0.64 5.58
CA ARG A 277 10.62 1.11 4.53
C ARG A 277 9.40 1.72 5.16
N THR A 278 8.99 2.85 4.63
CA THR A 278 7.72 3.47 4.98
C THR A 278 7.33 4.49 3.91
N PHE A 279 6.09 4.96 3.95
CA PHE A 279 5.61 6.05 3.12
C PHE A 279 6.23 7.38 3.55
N ARG A 280 6.36 8.32 2.60
CA ARG A 280 6.72 9.71 2.88
C ARG A 280 5.49 10.60 2.83
N PHE A 281 5.61 11.79 3.40
CA PHE A 281 4.63 12.87 3.23
C PHE A 281 5.12 13.90 2.21
N GLU A 282 4.21 14.69 1.66
CA GLU A 282 4.56 15.99 1.14
C GLU A 282 4.97 16.89 2.32
N GLU A 283 6.01 17.69 2.16
CA GLU A 283 6.53 18.55 3.22
C GLU A 283 6.37 20.02 2.85
N GLU A 284 6.17 20.84 3.87
CA GLU A 284 6.11 22.30 3.76
C GLU A 284 7.01 22.96 4.81
N TRP A 285 7.56 24.12 4.48
CA TRP A 285 8.24 24.96 5.45
C TRP A 285 7.20 25.74 6.24
N THR A 286 7.12 25.49 7.53
CA THR A 286 6.16 26.11 8.43
C THR A 286 6.76 26.19 9.84
N THR A 287 6.10 26.87 10.77
CA THR A 287 6.49 26.82 12.19
C THR A 287 6.49 25.37 12.66
N GLY A 288 7.61 24.92 13.25
CA GLY A 288 7.78 23.56 13.73
C GLY A 288 6.75 23.21 14.79
N THR A 289 6.00 22.12 14.58
CA THR A 289 4.95 21.67 15.49
C THR A 289 5.34 20.41 16.25
N SER A 290 6.38 19.70 15.79
CA SER A 290 6.85 18.48 16.42
C SER A 290 7.55 18.70 17.78
N ASN A 291 7.90 19.95 18.11
CA ASN A 291 8.51 20.34 19.39
C ASN A 291 7.86 21.63 19.91
N GLN A 292 7.57 21.67 21.22
CA GLN A 292 6.90 22.84 21.85
C GLN A 292 7.73 24.12 21.76
N ARG A 293 9.06 24.04 21.98
CA ARG A 293 9.95 25.23 21.94
C ARG A 293 10.07 25.80 20.53
N ASP A 294 10.13 24.96 19.49
CA ASP A 294 10.13 25.43 18.11
C ASP A 294 8.85 26.19 17.79
N ARG A 295 7.71 25.71 18.27
CA ARG A 295 6.42 26.38 18.12
C ARG A 295 6.39 27.73 18.83
N GLU A 296 6.81 27.76 20.07
CA GLU A 296 6.83 29.00 20.89
C GLU A 296 7.76 30.05 20.31
N ASN A 297 8.88 29.64 19.75
CA ASN A 297 9.89 30.51 19.15
C ASN A 297 9.59 30.87 17.68
N GLY A 298 8.56 30.27 17.07
CA GLY A 298 8.28 30.45 15.65
C GLY A 298 9.36 29.89 14.73
N THR A 299 10.14 28.89 15.21
CA THR A 299 11.23 28.28 14.44
C THR A 299 10.66 27.51 13.25
N LEU A 300 11.13 27.84 12.04
CA LEU A 300 10.68 27.13 10.81
C LEU A 300 11.31 25.76 10.70
N ARG A 301 10.50 24.77 10.35
CA ARG A 301 10.90 23.38 10.06
C ARG A 301 10.22 22.88 8.80
N SER A 302 10.79 21.84 8.20
CA SER A 302 10.13 21.08 7.14
C SER A 302 9.19 20.05 7.79
N GLU A 303 7.90 20.32 7.77
CA GLU A 303 6.87 19.50 8.39
C GLU A 303 5.98 18.83 7.34
N ALA A 304 5.36 17.68 7.70
CA ALA A 304 4.36 17.06 6.85
C ALA A 304 3.20 18.02 6.58
N ARG A 305 2.89 18.25 5.31
CA ARG A 305 1.82 19.13 4.89
C ARG A 305 0.46 18.49 5.20
N VAL A 306 -0.43 19.28 5.79
CA VAL A 306 -1.82 18.89 6.00
C VAL A 306 -2.71 19.82 5.19
N HIS A 307 -3.33 19.29 4.15
CA HIS A 307 -4.24 20.03 3.28
C HIS A 307 -5.56 20.26 3.98
N VAL A 308 -6.12 21.46 3.82
CA VAL A 308 -7.45 21.80 4.33
C VAL A 308 -8.40 21.91 3.15
N ILE A 309 -9.40 21.04 3.11
CA ILE A 309 -10.33 20.90 2.00
C ILE A 309 -11.75 21.19 2.49
N ARG A 310 -12.50 22.00 1.76
CA ARG A 310 -13.94 22.17 2.01
C ARG A 310 -14.74 21.43 0.94
N THR A 311 -15.71 20.63 1.38
CA THR A 311 -16.70 20.02 0.47
C THR A 311 -17.80 21.03 0.12
N ASP A 312 -18.58 20.74 -0.91
CA ASP A 312 -19.79 21.50 -1.28
C ASP A 312 -20.98 21.24 -0.33
N LYS A 313 -20.88 20.22 0.52
CA LYS A 313 -21.92 19.83 1.48
C LYS A 313 -21.93 20.73 2.71
N THR A 314 -23.10 20.90 3.29
CA THR A 314 -23.28 21.61 4.57
C THR A 314 -22.95 20.70 5.75
N LEU A 315 -22.73 21.31 6.92
CA LEU A 315 -22.55 20.62 8.17
C LEU A 315 -23.73 19.69 8.50
N ALA A 316 -24.97 20.15 8.27
CA ALA A 316 -26.17 19.37 8.48
C ALA A 316 -26.23 18.14 7.55
N GLU A 317 -25.80 18.27 6.28
CA GLU A 317 -25.75 17.15 5.34
C GLU A 317 -24.69 16.11 5.75
N LEU A 318 -23.55 16.53 6.28
CA LEU A 318 -22.50 15.62 6.76
C LEU A 318 -22.94 14.89 8.04
N ARG A 319 -23.66 15.57 8.93
CA ARG A 319 -24.13 15.05 10.23
C ARG A 319 -25.49 14.34 10.17
N ASP A 320 -26.00 14.08 8.97
CA ASP A 320 -27.24 13.32 8.79
C ASP A 320 -27.10 11.90 9.35
N LEU A 321 -28.00 11.52 10.24
CA LEU A 321 -28.04 10.18 10.86
C LEU A 321 -28.12 9.04 9.82
N ASN A 322 -28.68 9.25 8.63
CA ASN A 322 -28.71 8.27 7.57
C ASN A 322 -27.35 8.02 6.92
N LYS A 323 -26.36 8.87 7.17
CA LYS A 323 -24.97 8.72 6.73
C LYS A 323 -24.05 8.24 7.85
N ALA A 324 -24.54 8.22 9.09
CA ALA A 324 -23.74 7.81 10.24
C ALA A 324 -23.48 6.30 10.21
N GLN A 325 -22.23 5.89 10.06
CA GLN A 325 -21.82 4.49 9.98
C GLN A 325 -22.19 3.67 11.24
N GLN A 326 -22.25 4.32 12.41
CA GLN A 326 -22.65 3.69 13.65
C GLN A 326 -24.17 3.53 13.80
N ASN A 327 -24.98 4.17 12.96
CA ASN A 327 -26.41 4.00 12.95
C ASN A 327 -26.79 2.71 12.18
N PRO A 328 -27.30 1.65 12.85
CA PRO A 328 -27.64 0.39 12.19
C PRO A 328 -28.79 0.52 11.17
N ASN A 329 -29.57 1.61 11.25
CA ASN A 329 -30.69 1.91 10.36
C ASN A 329 -30.31 2.91 9.25
N ALA A 330 -29.05 3.30 9.14
CA ALA A 330 -28.60 4.22 8.10
C ALA A 330 -28.81 3.60 6.71
N SER A 331 -29.48 4.33 5.83
CA SER A 331 -29.72 3.90 4.44
C SER A 331 -28.52 4.16 3.53
N ASP A 332 -27.60 5.04 3.93
CA ASP A 332 -26.47 5.51 3.11
C ASP A 332 -25.20 5.69 3.96
N SER A 333 -24.82 4.63 4.68
CA SER A 333 -23.65 4.65 5.59
C SER A 333 -22.30 4.78 4.88
N GLY A 334 -22.25 4.64 3.54
CA GLY A 334 -21.06 4.84 2.71
C GLY A 334 -20.90 6.24 2.12
N ALA A 335 -21.93 7.10 2.21
CA ALA A 335 -21.96 8.38 1.52
C ALA A 335 -20.78 9.31 1.84
N LEU A 336 -20.30 9.31 3.09
CA LEU A 336 -19.20 10.17 3.52
C LEU A 336 -17.89 9.85 2.78
N TYR A 337 -17.68 8.60 2.39
CA TYR A 337 -16.53 8.22 1.58
C TYR A 337 -16.60 8.82 0.17
N GLY A 338 -17.77 8.75 -0.48
CA GLY A 338 -18.01 9.38 -1.79
C GLY A 338 -17.82 10.90 -1.75
N ILE A 339 -18.41 11.57 -0.73
CA ILE A 339 -18.24 13.02 -0.53
C ILE A 339 -16.77 13.40 -0.35
N ALA A 340 -16.02 12.62 0.43
CA ALA A 340 -14.60 12.84 0.61
C ALA A 340 -13.82 12.62 -0.70
N ALA A 341 -14.14 11.57 -1.46
CA ALA A 341 -13.49 11.27 -2.74
C ALA A 341 -13.71 12.41 -3.76
N ASP A 342 -14.92 12.94 -3.87
CA ASP A 342 -15.24 14.04 -4.79
C ASP A 342 -14.50 15.32 -4.37
N ALA A 343 -14.54 15.70 -3.10
CA ALA A 343 -13.84 16.88 -2.60
C ALA A 343 -12.31 16.79 -2.79
N VAL A 344 -11.73 15.61 -2.59
CA VAL A 344 -10.30 15.36 -2.80
C VAL A 344 -9.94 15.46 -4.29
N ARG A 345 -10.74 14.88 -5.20
CA ARG A 345 -10.53 15.02 -6.65
C ARG A 345 -10.59 16.45 -7.11
N ASP A 346 -11.59 17.21 -6.64
CA ASP A 346 -11.76 18.61 -7.00
C ASP A 346 -10.60 19.49 -6.51
N TYR A 347 -10.04 19.15 -5.37
CA TYR A 347 -8.90 19.88 -4.79
C TYR A 347 -7.57 19.56 -5.49
N PHE A 348 -7.22 18.28 -5.62
CA PHE A 348 -5.92 17.86 -6.17
C PHE A 348 -5.89 17.82 -7.69
N LYS A 349 -7.03 17.64 -8.37
CA LYS A 349 -7.16 17.55 -9.82
C LYS A 349 -6.12 16.62 -10.47
N PRO A 350 -6.07 15.34 -10.06
CA PRO A 350 -5.07 14.41 -10.56
C PRO A 350 -5.20 14.24 -12.07
N LEU A 351 -4.06 14.05 -12.74
CA LEU A 351 -4.04 13.74 -14.17
C LEU A 351 -4.61 12.31 -14.40
N PRO A 352 -5.20 12.02 -15.56
CA PRO A 352 -5.64 10.67 -15.91
C PRO A 352 -4.50 9.65 -15.75
N GLY A 353 -4.74 8.56 -15.01
CA GLY A 353 -3.74 7.53 -14.70
C GLY A 353 -2.75 7.91 -13.58
N GLN A 354 -2.88 9.08 -12.99
CA GLN A 354 -2.08 9.48 -11.83
C GLN A 354 -2.72 8.94 -10.54
N LYS A 355 -2.07 7.96 -9.92
CA LYS A 355 -2.51 7.44 -8.62
C LYS A 355 -2.27 8.48 -7.52
N LEU A 356 -3.30 8.73 -6.73
CA LEU A 356 -3.27 9.67 -5.61
C LEU A 356 -3.63 8.95 -4.32
N TYR A 357 -2.81 9.12 -3.27
CA TYR A 357 -2.97 8.47 -1.97
C TYR A 357 -3.25 9.52 -0.90
N VAL A 358 -4.46 9.53 -0.33
CA VAL A 358 -4.90 10.58 0.60
C VAL A 358 -5.54 9.99 1.85
N SER A 359 -4.97 10.30 3.02
CA SER A 359 -5.59 10.01 4.32
C SER A 359 -6.35 11.23 4.79
N VAL A 360 -7.66 11.08 5.01
CA VAL A 360 -8.61 12.17 5.27
C VAL A 360 -9.17 12.09 6.68
N LEU A 361 -9.02 13.17 7.41
CA LEU A 361 -9.69 13.39 8.69
C LEU A 361 -10.96 14.24 8.48
N LEU A 362 -12.13 13.68 8.77
CA LEU A 362 -13.41 14.41 8.78
C LEU A 362 -13.48 15.23 10.06
N LEU A 363 -13.24 16.56 9.96
CA LEU A 363 -13.15 17.42 11.15
C LEU A 363 -14.51 17.61 11.83
N ASP A 364 -15.56 17.63 11.06
CA ASP A 364 -16.92 17.88 11.51
C ASP A 364 -17.62 16.68 12.17
N ALA A 365 -16.88 15.58 12.42
CA ALA A 365 -17.41 14.47 13.21
C ALA A 365 -17.85 14.98 14.59
N HIS A 366 -19.05 14.55 15.04
CA HIS A 366 -19.69 15.10 16.23
C HIS A 366 -20.39 14.01 17.05
N TRP A 367 -20.21 14.05 18.36
CA TRP A 367 -20.92 13.22 19.30
C TRP A 367 -22.32 13.80 19.58
N ASP A 368 -23.33 13.23 18.96
CA ASP A 368 -24.72 13.58 19.25
C ASP A 368 -25.18 12.88 20.53
N THR A 369 -25.30 13.65 21.60
CA THR A 369 -25.71 13.15 22.92
C THR A 369 -27.17 12.68 22.98
N ALA A 370 -28.02 13.14 22.04
CA ALA A 370 -29.42 12.74 21.97
C ALA A 370 -29.58 11.34 21.35
N SER A 371 -28.94 11.10 20.21
CA SER A 371 -28.95 9.78 19.55
C SER A 371 -27.89 8.82 20.07
N LYS A 372 -26.93 9.32 20.87
CA LYS A 372 -25.72 8.59 21.32
C LYS A 372 -24.96 7.96 20.15
N THR A 373 -24.82 8.73 19.09
CA THR A 373 -24.17 8.33 17.84
C THR A 373 -23.12 9.37 17.44
N ILE A 374 -21.99 8.93 16.91
CA ILE A 374 -21.03 9.81 16.28
C ILE A 374 -21.51 10.06 14.86
N VAL A 375 -21.99 11.27 14.59
CA VAL A 375 -22.45 11.72 13.28
C VAL A 375 -21.32 12.40 12.52
N GLY A 376 -21.38 12.45 11.18
CA GLY A 376 -20.31 13.00 10.35
C GLY A 376 -19.00 12.19 10.42
N HIS A 377 -19.09 10.93 10.82
CA HIS A 377 -17.97 10.00 10.97
C HIS A 377 -18.12 8.81 10.04
N ALA A 378 -17.03 8.43 9.40
CA ALA A 378 -16.87 7.15 8.72
C ALA A 378 -15.48 6.61 9.00
N ALA A 379 -15.35 5.29 9.09
CA ALA A 379 -14.10 4.53 9.11
C ALA A 379 -14.11 3.65 7.85
N LEU A 380 -13.59 4.17 6.76
CA LEU A 380 -13.61 3.54 5.43
C LEU A 380 -12.30 3.81 4.70
N GLY A 381 -11.73 2.75 4.11
CA GLY A 381 -10.52 2.83 3.31
C GLY A 381 -10.60 1.95 2.07
N GLY A 382 -9.99 2.42 0.96
CA GLY A 382 -9.99 1.71 -0.30
C GLY A 382 -9.60 2.59 -1.48
N ASN A 383 -10.10 2.27 -2.66
CA ASN A 383 -9.84 3.05 -3.86
C ASN A 383 -11.09 3.26 -4.73
N VAL A 384 -11.12 4.38 -5.43
CA VAL A 384 -12.12 4.70 -6.47
C VAL A 384 -11.35 5.14 -7.72
N GLY A 385 -11.12 4.21 -8.64
CA GLY A 385 -10.22 4.40 -9.77
C GLY A 385 -8.79 4.64 -9.29
N ASP A 386 -8.15 5.72 -9.74
CA ASP A 386 -6.78 6.08 -9.36
C ASP A 386 -6.67 6.79 -8.00
N LEU A 387 -7.79 7.11 -7.34
CA LEU A 387 -7.80 7.70 -6.02
C LEU A 387 -7.84 6.61 -4.94
N HIS A 388 -6.80 6.56 -4.12
CA HIS A 388 -6.69 5.72 -2.94
C HIS A 388 -6.97 6.58 -1.70
N LEU A 389 -7.98 6.22 -0.92
CA LEU A 389 -8.52 7.07 0.14
C LEU A 389 -8.72 6.29 1.43
N GLY A 390 -8.26 6.83 2.57
CA GLY A 390 -8.60 6.38 3.90
C GLY A 390 -9.30 7.51 4.65
N VAL A 391 -10.49 7.28 5.18
CA VAL A 391 -11.34 8.31 5.80
C VAL A 391 -11.59 7.95 7.25
N PHE A 392 -11.46 8.92 8.17
CA PHE A 392 -11.75 8.73 9.58
C PHE A 392 -12.26 10.03 10.22
N GLY A 393 -13.07 9.93 11.27
CA GLY A 393 -13.63 11.09 11.96
C GLY A 393 -12.75 11.64 13.08
N SER A 394 -12.98 12.90 13.45
CA SER A 394 -12.22 13.65 14.47
C SER A 394 -12.68 13.45 15.92
N HIS A 395 -13.64 12.56 16.17
CA HIS A 395 -14.30 12.41 17.48
C HIS A 395 -13.35 12.07 18.65
N CYS A 396 -12.17 11.48 18.37
CA CYS A 396 -11.12 11.22 19.36
C CYS A 396 -9.98 12.25 19.33
N LEU A 397 -10.01 13.21 18.40
CA LEU A 397 -8.89 14.12 18.10
C LEU A 397 -8.45 14.94 19.31
N GLN A 398 -9.37 15.29 20.21
CA GLN A 398 -9.04 16.02 21.45
C GLN A 398 -7.92 15.36 22.25
N SER A 399 -7.84 14.02 22.24
CA SER A 399 -6.90 13.25 23.04
C SER A 399 -5.54 13.02 22.37
N TYR A 400 -5.37 13.42 21.09
CA TYR A 400 -4.11 13.21 20.38
C TYR A 400 -3.03 14.17 20.88
N PRO A 401 -1.76 13.75 20.89
CA PRO A 401 -0.62 14.63 21.16
C PRO A 401 -0.42 15.63 20.02
N THR A 402 0.12 16.81 20.32
CA THR A 402 0.47 17.85 19.34
C THR A 402 1.96 17.90 19.04
N SER A 403 2.80 17.36 19.94
CA SER A 403 4.28 17.38 19.84
C SER A 403 4.88 16.11 20.46
N PHE A 404 6.19 15.93 20.32
CA PHE A 404 6.90 14.76 20.88
C PHE A 404 6.79 14.71 22.41
N GLU A 405 6.85 15.85 23.08
CA GLU A 405 6.76 15.95 24.54
C GLU A 405 5.41 15.44 25.05
N GLU A 406 4.36 15.50 24.23
CA GLU A 406 3.02 15.07 24.60
C GLU A 406 2.69 13.62 24.29
N VAL A 407 3.56 12.89 23.56
CA VAL A 407 3.24 11.51 23.12
C VAL A 407 3.04 10.56 24.30
N VAL A 408 4.01 10.50 25.22
CA VAL A 408 3.88 9.63 26.38
C VAL A 408 2.78 10.11 27.33
N PRO A 409 2.67 11.39 27.70
CA PRO A 409 1.52 11.91 28.44
C PRO A 409 0.16 11.55 27.84
N ALA A 410 -0.02 11.74 26.51
CA ALA A 410 -1.28 11.42 25.84
C ALA A 410 -1.63 9.91 25.91
N PHE A 411 -0.64 9.02 25.77
CA PHE A 411 -0.83 7.59 25.85
C PHE A 411 -0.82 7.01 27.29
N THR A 412 -0.78 7.87 28.30
CA THR A 412 -0.86 7.47 29.72
C THR A 412 -1.90 8.26 30.51
N ASP A 413 -2.65 9.17 29.88
CA ASP A 413 -3.69 10.00 30.48
C ASP A 413 -4.95 9.18 30.78
N CYS A 414 -5.11 8.74 32.03
CA CYS A 414 -6.24 7.95 32.51
C CYS A 414 -7.51 8.79 32.80
N THR A 415 -7.55 10.08 32.43
CA THR A 415 -8.74 10.89 32.60
C THR A 415 -9.94 10.23 31.95
N PRO A 416 -11.04 9.93 32.68
CA PRO A 416 -12.22 9.31 32.09
C PRO A 416 -12.82 10.15 30.96
N THR A 417 -13.30 9.49 29.91
CA THR A 417 -14.00 10.13 28.80
C THR A 417 -15.33 10.68 29.27
N ASP A 418 -15.51 12.01 29.16
CA ASP A 418 -16.75 12.70 29.52
C ASP A 418 -17.76 12.65 28.37
N THR A 419 -18.68 11.70 28.43
CA THR A 419 -19.71 11.49 27.40
C THR A 419 -20.79 12.58 27.34
N ASN A 420 -20.72 13.60 28.18
CA ASN A 420 -21.54 14.80 28.00
C ASN A 420 -21.01 15.70 26.87
N HIS A 421 -19.74 15.54 26.51
CA HIS A 421 -19.06 16.39 25.52
C HIS A 421 -18.47 15.61 24.33
N VAL A 422 -18.03 14.38 24.52
CA VAL A 422 -17.33 13.59 23.50
C VAL A 422 -17.76 12.13 23.51
N GLY A 423 -17.69 11.48 22.36
CA GLY A 423 -17.97 10.05 22.23
C GLY A 423 -16.91 9.18 22.91
N ASN A 424 -17.31 8.01 23.44
CA ASN A 424 -16.41 7.01 24.00
C ASN A 424 -16.23 5.77 23.11
N ASP A 425 -16.59 5.91 21.85
CA ASP A 425 -16.45 4.86 20.81
C ASP A 425 -16.95 3.46 21.25
N CYS A 426 -18.20 3.41 21.67
CA CYS A 426 -18.86 2.19 22.18
C CYS A 426 -18.15 1.56 23.41
N ASN A 427 -17.56 2.38 24.26
CA ASN A 427 -16.76 2.03 25.44
C ASN A 427 -15.35 1.49 25.18
N ASP A 428 -14.86 1.51 23.95
CA ASP A 428 -13.45 1.20 23.64
C ASP A 428 -12.52 2.36 24.00
N ALA A 429 -13.04 3.59 24.10
CA ALA A 429 -12.35 4.81 24.45
C ALA A 429 -12.84 5.38 25.80
N GLY A 430 -12.78 4.58 26.87
CA GLY A 430 -13.28 4.95 28.19
C GLY A 430 -12.38 5.90 28.97
N SER A 431 -11.16 6.14 28.53
CA SER A 431 -10.23 7.14 29.03
C SER A 431 -9.56 7.92 27.90
N SER A 432 -8.92 9.05 28.24
CA SER A 432 -8.27 9.90 27.25
C SER A 432 -7.19 9.17 26.44
N TRP A 433 -6.33 8.36 27.09
CA TRP A 433 -5.31 7.61 26.36
C TRP A 433 -5.90 6.52 25.45
N GLU A 434 -7.01 5.88 25.89
CA GLU A 434 -7.72 4.90 25.06
C GLU A 434 -8.36 5.59 23.84
N ALA A 435 -8.94 6.80 24.02
CA ALA A 435 -9.46 7.60 22.93
C ALA A 435 -8.36 7.99 21.91
N ALA A 436 -7.20 8.43 22.40
CA ALA A 436 -6.05 8.70 21.51
C ALA A 436 -5.61 7.45 20.75
N ASN A 437 -5.53 6.33 21.44
CA ASN A 437 -5.08 5.05 20.88
C ASN A 437 -6.04 4.51 19.82
N ILE A 438 -7.34 4.49 20.11
CA ILE A 438 -8.38 4.03 19.17
C ILE A 438 -8.41 4.95 17.94
N GLY A 439 -8.47 6.26 18.14
CA GLY A 439 -8.59 7.19 17.02
C GLY A 439 -7.37 7.17 16.09
N ILE A 440 -6.15 7.22 16.65
CA ILE A 440 -4.91 7.17 15.86
C ILE A 440 -4.78 5.81 15.17
N GLY A 441 -5.04 4.72 15.90
CA GLY A 441 -4.88 3.36 15.40
C GLY A 441 -5.92 2.96 14.37
N ALA A 442 -7.20 3.32 14.57
CA ALA A 442 -8.26 3.04 13.62
C ALA A 442 -8.07 3.84 12.31
N HIS A 443 -7.68 5.11 12.39
CA HIS A 443 -7.36 5.89 11.19
C HIS A 443 -6.16 5.31 10.43
N MET A 444 -5.16 4.75 11.14
CA MET A 444 -4.06 3.99 10.51
C MET A 444 -4.56 2.72 9.83
N HIS A 445 -5.55 2.02 10.38
CA HIS A 445 -6.19 0.85 9.76
C HIS A 445 -6.84 1.23 8.43
N GLU A 446 -7.65 2.32 8.38
CA GLU A 446 -8.24 2.81 7.13
C GLU A 446 -7.19 3.27 6.12
N THR A 447 -6.07 3.84 6.62
CA THR A 447 -4.91 4.15 5.77
C THR A 447 -4.23 2.86 5.27
N GLY A 448 -4.30 1.76 6.00
CA GLY A 448 -3.90 0.43 5.52
C GLY A 448 -4.73 -0.02 4.32
N HIS A 449 -6.06 0.12 4.37
CA HIS A 449 -6.94 -0.15 3.23
C HIS A 449 -6.64 0.75 2.03
N LEU A 450 -6.33 2.01 2.25
CA LEU A 450 -5.85 2.94 1.20
C LEU A 450 -4.62 2.38 0.47
N PHE A 451 -3.70 1.71 1.18
CA PHE A 451 -2.56 1.02 0.58
C PHE A 451 -2.87 -0.37 0.01
N GLY A 452 -4.14 -0.76 -0.02
CA GLY A 452 -4.60 -2.03 -0.58
C GLY A 452 -4.44 -3.23 0.36
N LEU A 453 -4.34 -3.01 1.67
CA LEU A 453 -4.31 -4.10 2.64
C LEU A 453 -5.73 -4.65 2.88
N PRO A 454 -5.93 -5.96 2.81
CA PRO A 454 -7.15 -6.62 3.28
C PRO A 454 -7.11 -6.80 4.80
N HIS A 455 -8.24 -7.18 5.40
CA HIS A 455 -8.25 -7.65 6.77
C HIS A 455 -7.37 -8.90 6.94
N GLN A 456 -6.74 -9.03 8.12
CA GLN A 456 -5.83 -10.11 8.47
C GLN A 456 -6.31 -10.83 9.74
N GLU A 457 -5.66 -11.95 10.09
CA GLU A 457 -5.95 -12.69 11.31
C GLU A 457 -5.33 -12.08 12.58
N SER A 458 -4.40 -11.13 12.42
CA SER A 458 -3.74 -10.40 13.52
C SER A 458 -3.24 -9.04 13.06
N GLY A 459 -2.76 -8.23 13.99
CA GLY A 459 -2.17 -6.94 13.72
C GLY A 459 -3.18 -5.84 13.47
N VAL A 460 -2.69 -4.71 12.96
CA VAL A 460 -3.52 -3.50 12.72
C VAL A 460 -4.77 -3.82 11.91
N MET A 461 -4.66 -4.68 10.88
CA MET A 461 -5.78 -5.03 10.02
C MET A 461 -6.78 -6.01 10.65
N LEU A 462 -6.51 -6.58 11.84
CA LEU A 462 -7.49 -7.25 12.71
C LEU A 462 -8.07 -6.32 13.79
N ARG A 463 -7.61 -5.07 13.93
CA ARG A 463 -7.92 -4.11 15.00
C ARG A 463 -7.07 -4.27 16.26
N ASP A 464 -5.89 -4.93 16.19
CA ASP A 464 -4.95 -4.98 17.32
C ASP A 464 -4.35 -3.60 17.63
N TYR A 465 -4.70 -2.56 16.86
CA TYR A 465 -4.35 -1.18 17.14
C TYR A 465 -4.86 -0.67 18.51
N VAL A 466 -5.73 -1.42 19.17
CA VAL A 466 -6.09 -1.17 20.58
C VAL A 466 -4.87 -1.25 21.53
N THR A 467 -3.74 -1.74 21.06
CA THR A 467 -2.45 -1.77 21.76
C THR A 467 -1.36 -0.92 21.10
N PHE A 468 -1.75 0.02 20.22
CA PHE A 468 -0.82 0.86 19.46
C PHE A 468 0.05 1.74 20.36
N ASN A 469 -0.50 2.25 21.47
CA ASN A 469 0.22 3.00 22.50
C ASN A 469 1.47 2.27 23.00
N ARG A 470 1.45 0.93 23.09
CA ARG A 470 2.56 0.11 23.58
C ARG A 470 3.83 0.26 22.77
N THR A 471 3.72 0.67 21.50
CA THR A 471 4.89 1.01 20.66
C THR A 471 5.66 2.22 21.20
N PHE A 472 5.02 3.14 21.91
CA PHE A 472 5.58 4.44 22.29
C PHE A 472 5.80 4.60 23.80
N VAL A 473 5.22 3.74 24.62
CA VAL A 473 5.37 3.77 26.07
C VAL A 473 6.12 2.53 26.58
N SER A 474 6.95 2.72 27.61
CA SER A 474 7.65 1.61 28.28
C SER A 474 6.80 0.98 29.40
N ARG A 475 5.72 1.65 29.79
CA ARG A 475 4.75 1.18 30.78
C ARG A 475 3.36 1.62 30.35
N GLU A 476 2.45 0.65 30.25
CA GLU A 476 1.05 0.91 29.95
C GLU A 476 0.31 1.42 31.21
N ALA A 477 -0.60 2.33 31.03
CA ALA A 477 -1.45 2.87 32.08
C ALA A 477 -2.65 1.95 32.37
N TYR A 478 -3.51 2.33 33.34
CA TYR A 478 -4.75 1.60 33.61
C TYR A 478 -5.69 1.64 32.41
N SER A 479 -6.21 0.47 32.00
CA SER A 479 -7.18 0.35 30.91
C SER A 479 -8.59 0.16 31.45
N THR A 480 -9.50 1.03 31.02
CA THR A 480 -10.94 0.90 31.32
C THR A 480 -11.57 -0.25 30.53
N ARG A 481 -11.06 -0.53 29.33
CA ARG A 481 -11.54 -1.59 28.44
C ARG A 481 -11.24 -3.00 29.01
N THR A 482 -10.01 -3.23 29.44
CA THR A 482 -9.60 -4.53 30.01
C THR A 482 -9.69 -4.60 31.51
N ARG A 483 -9.87 -3.45 32.18
CA ARG A 483 -9.87 -3.30 33.66
C ARG A 483 -8.54 -3.75 34.29
N SER A 484 -7.46 -3.66 33.54
CA SER A 484 -6.11 -4.02 34.00
C SER A 484 -5.37 -2.78 34.49
N LYS A 485 -4.50 -2.96 35.49
CA LYS A 485 -3.67 -1.87 36.03
C LYS A 485 -2.56 -1.44 35.06
N GLY A 486 -2.43 -2.09 33.91
CA GLY A 486 -1.30 -1.91 33.03
C GLY A 486 -0.01 -2.49 33.64
N GLY A 487 1.13 -2.18 33.03
CA GLY A 487 2.42 -2.70 33.48
C GLY A 487 3.54 -2.38 32.49
N PRO A 488 4.76 -2.91 32.75
CA PRO A 488 5.85 -2.84 31.78
C PRO A 488 5.41 -3.43 30.45
N VAL A 489 5.85 -2.82 29.37
CA VAL A 489 5.52 -3.25 27.99
C VAL A 489 6.75 -3.91 27.39
N THR A 490 6.63 -5.17 27.00
CA THR A 490 7.64 -5.88 26.21
C THR A 490 7.37 -5.71 24.70
N GLN A 491 8.33 -6.08 23.87
CA GLN A 491 8.17 -6.01 22.42
C GLN A 491 7.06 -6.94 21.91
N GLU A 492 6.82 -8.05 22.60
CA GLU A 492 5.80 -9.05 22.26
C GLU A 492 4.37 -8.55 22.54
N ASP A 493 4.24 -7.57 23.44
CA ASP A 493 2.95 -6.95 23.79
C ASP A 493 2.52 -5.86 22.81
N GLU A 494 3.40 -5.42 21.92
CA GLU A 494 3.15 -4.30 21.02
C GLU A 494 2.22 -4.67 19.86
N CYS A 495 1.49 -3.67 19.37
CA CYS A 495 0.79 -3.76 18.09
C CYS A 495 1.78 -4.08 16.95
N THR A 496 1.32 -4.80 15.94
CA THR A 496 2.13 -5.16 14.77
C THR A 496 1.33 -4.98 13.47
N TRP A 497 2.04 -4.77 12.34
CA TRP A 497 1.51 -5.14 11.05
C TRP A 497 1.63 -6.66 10.88
N HIS A 498 0.59 -7.31 10.33
CA HIS A 498 0.69 -8.72 9.97
C HIS A 498 1.80 -8.94 8.92
N ARG A 499 2.39 -10.14 8.89
CA ARG A 499 3.47 -10.46 7.91
C ARG A 499 3.06 -10.18 6.48
N LEU A 500 1.84 -10.55 6.09
CA LEU A 500 1.29 -10.31 4.75
C LEU A 500 1.14 -8.82 4.42
N ASP A 501 0.84 -7.98 5.42
CA ASP A 501 0.81 -6.52 5.23
C ASP A 501 2.20 -5.98 4.91
N CYS A 502 3.21 -6.44 5.64
CA CYS A 502 4.60 -6.05 5.39
C CYS A 502 5.10 -6.50 4.00
N LEU A 503 4.68 -7.68 3.54
CA LEU A 503 4.96 -8.16 2.18
C LEU A 503 4.31 -7.28 1.11
N ARG A 504 3.06 -6.83 1.32
CA ARG A 504 2.38 -5.89 0.42
C ARG A 504 3.06 -4.53 0.41
N PHE A 505 3.37 -3.98 1.59
CA PHE A 505 4.11 -2.72 1.69
C PHE A 505 5.43 -2.76 0.95
N ARG A 506 6.17 -3.87 1.01
CA ARG A 506 7.46 -4.01 0.33
C ARG A 506 7.36 -3.75 -1.18
N SER A 507 6.27 -4.14 -1.82
CA SER A 507 6.03 -3.96 -3.25
C SER A 507 5.24 -2.69 -3.59
N HIS A 508 4.66 -2.02 -2.60
CA HIS A 508 3.80 -0.85 -2.82
C HIS A 508 4.61 0.38 -3.27
N PRO A 509 4.14 1.17 -4.27
CA PRO A 509 4.88 2.32 -4.78
C PRO A 509 5.30 3.34 -3.73
N CYS A 510 4.43 3.64 -2.74
CA CYS A 510 4.72 4.59 -1.66
C CYS A 510 5.84 4.15 -0.70
N PHE A 511 6.21 2.86 -0.71
CA PHE A 511 7.21 2.26 0.18
C PHE A 511 8.54 1.95 -0.51
N ARG A 512 8.71 2.37 -1.75
CA ARG A 512 9.94 2.14 -2.50
C ARG A 512 11.10 2.94 -1.94
N LEU A 513 12.23 2.27 -1.80
CA LEU A 513 13.49 2.89 -1.42
C LEU A 513 14.27 3.37 -2.65
N PRO A 514 15.13 4.38 -2.50
CA PRO A 514 15.95 4.88 -3.60
C PRO A 514 16.84 3.81 -4.28
N ASN A 515 17.22 2.78 -3.53
CA ASN A 515 18.08 1.68 -4.00
C ASN A 515 17.29 0.46 -4.50
N ASP A 516 15.97 0.51 -4.51
CA ASP A 516 15.18 -0.59 -5.05
C ASP A 516 15.37 -0.67 -6.57
N PRO A 517 15.39 -1.89 -7.14
CA PRO A 517 15.42 -2.06 -8.58
C PRO A 517 14.29 -1.28 -9.26
N VAL A 518 14.60 -0.66 -10.40
CA VAL A 518 13.57 -0.01 -11.23
C VAL A 518 12.55 -1.08 -11.62
N VAL A 519 11.29 -0.87 -11.29
CA VAL A 519 10.22 -1.74 -11.74
C VAL A 519 9.97 -1.45 -13.22
N ASN A 520 10.10 -2.47 -14.04
CA ASN A 520 9.65 -2.40 -15.41
C ASN A 520 8.14 -2.08 -15.43
N SER A 521 7.69 -1.40 -16.47
CA SER A 521 6.27 -1.12 -16.69
C SER A 521 5.41 -2.39 -16.81
N ASP A 522 6.04 -3.55 -17.01
CA ASP A 522 5.42 -4.87 -17.03
C ASP A 522 5.64 -5.55 -15.68
N ASP A 523 4.63 -5.53 -14.83
CA ASP A 523 4.55 -6.24 -13.56
C ASP A 523 3.59 -7.44 -13.61
N SER A 524 3.19 -7.86 -14.82
CA SER A 524 2.20 -8.90 -15.04
C SER A 524 2.58 -10.23 -14.37
N VAL A 525 1.57 -10.84 -13.80
CA VAL A 525 1.63 -12.19 -13.22
C VAL A 525 0.79 -13.13 -14.08
N GLN A 526 1.32 -14.28 -14.41
CA GLN A 526 0.69 -15.28 -15.23
C GLN A 526 0.63 -16.62 -14.50
N ALA A 527 -0.41 -17.40 -14.75
CA ALA A 527 -0.54 -18.75 -14.25
C ALA A 527 -0.91 -19.71 -15.38
N TRP A 528 -0.30 -20.88 -15.35
CA TRP A 528 -0.44 -21.90 -16.37
C TRP A 528 -0.70 -23.26 -15.72
N PRO A 529 -1.74 -24.01 -16.14
CA PRO A 529 -2.05 -25.33 -15.59
C PRO A 529 -1.15 -26.42 -16.17
N VAL A 530 0.16 -26.21 -16.10
CA VAL A 530 1.18 -27.10 -16.61
C VAL A 530 2.18 -27.44 -15.51
N ASP A 531 2.67 -28.67 -15.51
CA ASP A 531 3.63 -29.19 -14.52
C ASP A 531 3.14 -28.99 -13.06
N GLY A 532 1.83 -29.13 -12.82
CA GLY A 532 1.11 -28.65 -11.63
C GLY A 532 0.47 -27.29 -11.90
N LEU A 533 0.91 -26.25 -11.22
CA LEU A 533 0.57 -24.88 -11.52
C LEU A 533 1.86 -24.05 -11.65
N THR A 534 2.22 -23.71 -12.87
CA THR A 534 3.37 -22.82 -13.13
C THR A 534 2.92 -21.37 -13.07
N VAL A 535 3.52 -20.60 -12.17
CA VAL A 535 3.31 -19.15 -12.01
C VAL A 535 4.53 -18.41 -12.52
N MET A 536 4.31 -17.38 -13.31
CA MET A 536 5.36 -16.53 -13.86
C MET A 536 5.08 -15.05 -13.53
N ALA A 537 6.12 -14.30 -13.16
CA ALA A 537 6.03 -12.87 -12.92
C ALA A 537 7.28 -12.17 -13.48
N ALA A 538 7.09 -11.13 -14.28
CA ALA A 538 8.19 -10.37 -14.89
C ALA A 538 9.16 -9.80 -13.85
N THR A 539 8.63 -9.31 -12.73
CA THR A 539 9.38 -8.76 -11.60
C THR A 539 9.73 -9.80 -10.52
N GLY A 540 9.38 -11.07 -10.74
CA GLY A 540 9.52 -12.17 -9.78
C GLY A 540 8.30 -12.34 -8.88
N VAL A 541 7.98 -13.58 -8.54
CA VAL A 541 6.92 -13.91 -7.57
C VAL A 541 7.39 -13.51 -6.17
N SER A 542 6.55 -12.79 -5.45
CA SER A 542 6.83 -12.33 -4.07
C SER A 542 6.24 -13.28 -3.04
N PHE A 543 4.96 -13.54 -3.13
CA PHE A 543 4.26 -14.49 -2.28
C PHE A 543 2.96 -14.98 -2.92
N VAL A 544 2.46 -16.10 -2.41
CA VAL A 544 1.20 -16.72 -2.80
C VAL A 544 0.37 -16.95 -1.54
N GLU A 545 -0.80 -16.34 -1.44
CA GLU A 545 -1.78 -16.59 -0.40
C GLU A 545 -2.65 -17.78 -0.78
N ILE A 546 -2.98 -18.62 0.19
CA ILE A 546 -3.74 -19.84 0.01
C ILE A 546 -4.99 -19.75 0.90
N PHE A 547 -6.16 -19.76 0.27
CA PHE A 547 -7.44 -19.73 0.96
C PHE A 547 -8.15 -21.05 0.76
N GLY A 548 -8.63 -21.65 1.85
CA GLY A 548 -9.56 -22.78 1.82
C GLY A 548 -10.98 -22.31 1.57
N GLU A 549 -11.87 -23.26 1.32
CA GLU A 549 -13.28 -22.97 1.11
C GLU A 549 -13.90 -22.20 2.28
N GLY A 550 -14.54 -21.07 1.98
CA GLY A 550 -15.17 -20.20 2.97
C GLY A 550 -14.22 -19.31 3.79
N ASP A 551 -12.92 -19.26 3.46
CA ASP A 551 -11.99 -18.32 4.10
C ASP A 551 -12.17 -16.91 3.52
N ASP A 552 -12.43 -15.96 4.41
CA ASP A 552 -12.41 -14.52 4.11
C ASP A 552 -11.03 -13.89 4.40
N VAL A 553 -10.20 -14.55 5.21
CA VAL A 553 -8.88 -14.12 5.64
C VAL A 553 -7.86 -15.20 5.33
N CYS A 554 -6.66 -14.81 4.91
CA CYS A 554 -5.59 -15.74 4.61
C CYS A 554 -4.94 -16.25 5.92
N HIS A 555 -4.86 -17.58 6.05
CA HIS A 555 -4.21 -18.26 7.17
C HIS A 555 -2.93 -18.99 6.75
N SER A 556 -2.66 -19.07 5.45
CA SER A 556 -1.51 -19.81 4.93
C SER A 556 -0.98 -19.18 3.66
N TRP A 557 0.34 -19.06 3.55
CA TRP A 557 0.99 -18.48 2.38
C TRP A 557 2.37 -19.08 2.12
N ILE A 558 2.92 -18.81 0.93
CA ILE A 558 4.28 -19.16 0.53
C ILE A 558 5.01 -17.88 0.18
N GLU A 559 6.16 -17.64 0.79
CA GLU A 559 7.02 -16.50 0.46
C GLU A 559 8.14 -16.92 -0.49
N TYR A 560 8.47 -16.03 -1.42
CA TYR A 560 9.60 -16.15 -2.34
C TYR A 560 10.51 -14.92 -2.15
N PRO A 561 11.40 -14.95 -1.16
CA PRO A 561 12.27 -13.81 -0.86
C PRO A 561 13.22 -13.54 -2.04
N ALA A 562 13.54 -12.26 -2.26
CA ALA A 562 14.62 -11.90 -3.15
C ALA A 562 15.96 -12.14 -2.43
N GLU A 563 16.70 -13.15 -2.86
CA GLU A 563 18.01 -13.48 -2.30
C GLU A 563 19.12 -12.86 -3.15
N ASN A 564 20.01 -12.10 -2.51
CA ASN A 564 21.16 -11.45 -3.17
C ASN A 564 20.80 -10.66 -4.44
N GLY A 565 19.61 -10.04 -4.46
CA GLY A 565 19.09 -9.33 -5.63
C GLY A 565 18.52 -10.21 -6.73
N SER A 566 18.52 -11.54 -6.57
CA SER A 566 17.89 -12.48 -7.49
C SER A 566 16.45 -12.76 -7.07
N VAL A 567 15.51 -12.72 -8.00
CA VAL A 567 14.09 -13.01 -7.81
C VAL A 567 13.67 -14.23 -8.60
N GLN A 568 12.79 -15.04 -8.04
CA GLN A 568 12.23 -16.21 -8.74
C GLN A 568 11.12 -15.72 -9.69
N ARG A 569 11.42 -15.70 -10.99
CA ARG A 569 10.47 -15.26 -12.02
C ARG A 569 9.51 -16.35 -12.48
N SER A 570 9.80 -17.59 -12.16
CA SER A 570 8.93 -18.74 -12.45
C SER A 570 8.98 -19.69 -11.26
N VAL A 571 7.82 -20.06 -10.74
CA VAL A 571 7.66 -21.01 -9.64
C VAL A 571 6.61 -22.04 -10.02
N THR A 572 6.76 -23.26 -9.53
CA THR A 572 5.78 -24.34 -9.73
C THR A 572 5.16 -24.70 -8.38
N LEU A 573 3.85 -24.66 -8.32
CA LEU A 573 3.05 -25.00 -7.15
C LEU A 573 2.46 -26.41 -7.34
N SER A 574 2.69 -27.28 -6.37
CA SER A 574 2.08 -28.60 -6.38
C SER A 574 0.77 -28.59 -5.59
N GLU A 575 -0.24 -29.29 -6.10
CA GLU A 575 -1.52 -29.44 -5.41
C GLU A 575 -1.35 -30.04 -4.00
N GLN A 576 -0.47 -31.02 -3.87
CA GLN A 576 -0.21 -31.66 -2.59
C GLN A 576 0.34 -30.68 -1.56
N ASP A 577 1.30 -29.81 -1.95
CA ASP A 577 1.86 -28.80 -1.05
C ASP A 577 0.79 -27.77 -0.66
N LEU A 578 0.03 -27.25 -1.63
CA LEU A 578 -1.05 -26.28 -1.37
C LEU A 578 -2.08 -26.85 -0.38
N ARG A 579 -2.54 -28.08 -0.58
CA ARG A 579 -3.51 -28.74 0.30
C ARG A 579 -2.95 -29.03 1.69
N SER A 580 -1.67 -29.42 1.78
CA SER A 580 -1.02 -29.72 3.06
C SER A 580 -0.95 -28.52 3.99
N ARG A 581 -0.88 -27.30 3.42
CA ARG A 581 -0.82 -26.03 4.16
C ARG A 581 -2.16 -25.58 4.73
N LEU A 582 -3.27 -26.14 4.25
CA LEU A 582 -4.60 -25.84 4.76
C LEU A 582 -4.94 -26.72 5.99
N PRO A 583 -5.78 -26.24 6.91
CA PRO A 583 -6.34 -27.05 7.97
C PRO A 583 -6.98 -28.32 7.41
N GLU A 584 -6.89 -29.43 8.14
CA GLU A 584 -7.30 -30.75 7.68
C GLU A 584 -8.73 -30.77 7.13
N GLY A 585 -9.67 -30.11 7.80
CA GLY A 585 -11.07 -30.01 7.37
C GLY A 585 -11.29 -29.26 6.05
N LYS A 586 -10.32 -28.47 5.58
CA LYS A 586 -10.42 -27.67 4.34
C LYS A 586 -9.60 -28.24 3.16
N ARG A 587 -8.81 -29.28 3.40
CA ARG A 587 -7.90 -29.86 2.39
C ARG A 587 -8.61 -30.47 1.18
N LYS A 588 -9.87 -30.86 1.33
CA LYS A 588 -10.67 -31.47 0.25
C LYS A 588 -11.51 -30.46 -0.55
N GLY A 589 -11.68 -29.26 -0.02
CA GLY A 589 -12.50 -28.21 -0.61
C GLY A 589 -11.82 -27.47 -1.78
N THR A 590 -12.47 -26.41 -2.22
CA THR A 590 -11.96 -25.49 -3.23
C THR A 590 -10.81 -24.67 -2.63
N ILE A 591 -9.75 -24.50 -3.41
CA ILE A 591 -8.61 -23.64 -3.06
C ILE A 591 -8.66 -22.39 -3.93
N LYS A 592 -8.62 -21.22 -3.29
CA LYS A 592 -8.39 -19.93 -3.94
C LYS A 592 -6.93 -19.53 -3.71
N LEU A 593 -6.27 -18.97 -4.73
CA LEU A 593 -4.92 -18.43 -4.64
C LEU A 593 -4.93 -16.96 -5.00
N ALA A 594 -4.20 -16.14 -4.21
CA ALA A 594 -3.88 -14.77 -4.57
C ALA A 594 -2.35 -14.65 -4.70
N ILE A 595 -1.87 -14.37 -5.89
CA ILE A 595 -0.45 -14.38 -6.25
C ILE A 595 0.01 -12.93 -6.40
N LYS A 596 1.13 -12.58 -5.77
CA LYS A 596 1.70 -11.22 -5.82
C LYS A 596 3.13 -11.24 -6.32
N SER A 597 3.49 -10.26 -7.14
CA SER A 597 4.85 -10.06 -7.62
C SER A 597 5.62 -9.02 -6.80
N HIS A 598 6.94 -9.03 -6.90
CA HIS A 598 7.79 -8.00 -6.28
C HIS A 598 7.57 -6.59 -6.88
N GLY A 599 7.01 -6.50 -8.07
CA GLY A 599 6.65 -5.23 -8.72
C GLY A 599 5.29 -4.67 -8.31
N GLY A 600 4.49 -5.43 -7.57
CA GLY A 600 3.13 -5.05 -7.16
C GLY A 600 2.03 -5.64 -8.04
N GLY A 601 2.38 -6.38 -9.09
CA GLY A 601 1.40 -7.09 -9.91
C GLY A 601 0.70 -8.20 -9.15
N SER A 602 -0.52 -8.53 -9.54
CA SER A 602 -1.33 -9.55 -8.87
C SER A 602 -2.11 -10.42 -9.84
N LEU A 603 -2.39 -11.64 -9.41
CA LEU A 603 -3.25 -12.58 -10.11
C LEU A 603 -4.02 -13.43 -9.10
N ASP A 604 -5.33 -13.45 -9.21
CA ASP A 604 -6.19 -14.29 -8.39
C ASP A 604 -6.65 -15.53 -9.19
N ILE A 605 -6.63 -16.69 -8.57
CA ILE A 605 -7.22 -17.93 -9.06
C ILE A 605 -8.33 -18.31 -8.07
N ASP A 606 -9.58 -18.05 -8.45
CA ASP A 606 -10.72 -18.25 -7.54
C ASP A 606 -11.00 -19.72 -7.25
N ASP A 607 -10.66 -20.60 -8.17
CA ASP A 607 -10.83 -22.05 -8.05
C ASP A 607 -9.66 -22.78 -8.73
N TYR A 608 -8.71 -23.20 -7.90
CA TYR A 608 -7.56 -23.98 -8.36
C TYR A 608 -7.99 -25.29 -9.03
N ASN A 609 -8.99 -25.98 -8.49
CA ASN A 609 -9.44 -27.26 -9.02
C ASN A 609 -10.01 -27.11 -10.43
N LYS A 610 -10.80 -26.08 -10.65
CA LYS A 610 -11.35 -25.73 -11.96
C LYS A 610 -10.26 -25.32 -12.94
N PHE A 611 -9.31 -24.48 -12.47
CA PHE A 611 -8.22 -23.98 -13.30
C PHE A 611 -7.24 -25.09 -13.70
N SER A 612 -6.87 -26.00 -12.79
CA SER A 612 -5.96 -27.13 -13.04
C SER A 612 -6.63 -28.37 -13.62
N SER A 613 -7.96 -28.34 -13.81
CA SER A 613 -8.74 -29.49 -14.26
C SER A 613 -8.43 -29.89 -15.73
N THR A 614 -8.87 -31.10 -16.11
CA THR A 614 -8.81 -31.60 -17.49
C THR A 614 -9.53 -30.69 -18.49
N LYS A 615 -10.46 -29.80 -18.03
CA LYS A 615 -11.11 -28.80 -18.86
C LYS A 615 -10.15 -27.71 -19.37
N SER A 616 -9.06 -27.48 -18.67
CA SER A 616 -7.99 -26.57 -19.12
C SER A 616 -7.06 -27.25 -20.14
N CYS A 617 -7.12 -28.57 -20.26
CA CYS A 617 -6.34 -29.35 -21.21
C CYS A 617 -7.19 -29.65 -22.46
N LEU A 618 -6.63 -29.36 -23.64
CA LEU A 618 -7.17 -29.69 -24.94
C LEU A 618 -6.39 -30.85 -25.52
N LYS A 619 -7.10 -31.83 -26.09
CA LYS A 619 -6.46 -32.87 -26.93
C LYS A 619 -6.33 -32.31 -28.34
N LEU A 620 -5.12 -32.20 -28.82
CA LEU A 620 -4.87 -31.79 -30.19
C LEU A 620 -5.25 -32.94 -31.16
N PRO A 621 -5.93 -32.64 -32.26
CA PRO A 621 -6.27 -33.62 -33.28
C PRO A 621 -4.98 -34.00 -34.07
N SER A 622 -4.14 -34.87 -33.52
CA SER A 622 -2.89 -35.20 -34.13
C SER A 622 -2.86 -36.67 -34.55
N ALA A 623 -2.78 -36.88 -35.84
CA ALA A 623 -2.36 -38.15 -36.43
C ALA A 623 -0.87 -38.16 -36.84
N LEU A 624 -0.14 -37.05 -36.67
CA LEU A 624 1.23 -36.89 -37.15
C LEU A 624 2.26 -37.16 -36.05
N PRO A 625 3.34 -37.91 -36.32
CA PRO A 625 4.45 -38.05 -35.40
C PRO A 625 5.11 -36.70 -35.09
N GLY A 626 5.41 -36.45 -33.82
CA GLY A 626 6.10 -35.24 -33.38
C GLY A 626 5.19 -34.07 -33.02
N ILE A 627 3.88 -34.12 -33.27
CA ILE A 627 2.93 -33.11 -32.79
C ILE A 627 2.49 -33.44 -31.34
N PRO A 628 2.56 -32.49 -30.40
CA PRO A 628 2.12 -32.70 -29.02
C PRO A 628 0.65 -33.13 -28.97
N LYS A 629 0.32 -34.04 -28.05
CA LYS A 629 -1.06 -34.55 -27.91
C LYS A 629 -1.96 -33.65 -27.06
N ASN A 630 -1.35 -32.83 -26.22
CA ASN A 630 -2.07 -31.99 -25.26
C ASN A 630 -1.67 -30.52 -25.40
N ALA A 631 -2.64 -29.66 -25.27
CA ALA A 631 -2.46 -28.20 -25.14
C ALA A 631 -3.21 -27.70 -23.93
N TYR A 632 -2.80 -26.56 -23.41
CA TYR A 632 -3.31 -25.99 -22.15
C TYR A 632 -3.74 -24.56 -22.35
N ARG A 633 -4.91 -24.23 -21.81
CA ARG A 633 -5.41 -22.85 -21.81
C ARG A 633 -4.76 -22.07 -20.68
N GLY A 634 -4.24 -20.89 -20.97
CA GLY A 634 -3.84 -19.89 -19.96
C GLY A 634 -5.05 -19.26 -19.27
N LYS A 635 -4.80 -18.50 -18.22
CA LYS A 635 -5.83 -17.72 -17.57
C LYS A 635 -6.36 -16.65 -18.53
N LYS A 636 -7.68 -16.53 -18.62
CA LYS A 636 -8.36 -15.58 -19.49
C LYS A 636 -8.28 -14.16 -18.89
N LEU A 637 -7.93 -13.19 -19.72
CA LEU A 637 -8.01 -11.76 -19.43
C LEU A 637 -9.37 -11.23 -19.87
N GLY A 638 -9.87 -10.19 -19.20
CA GLY A 638 -11.19 -9.60 -19.47
C GLY A 638 -12.34 -10.31 -18.75
N ALA A 639 -13.52 -9.67 -18.75
CA ALA A 639 -14.73 -10.17 -18.11
C ALA A 639 -15.50 -11.07 -19.08
N SER A 640 -15.41 -12.37 -18.86
CA SER A 640 -15.92 -13.39 -19.78
C SER A 640 -17.41 -13.69 -19.69
N GLN A 641 -18.23 -12.84 -19.10
CA GLN A 641 -19.65 -13.09 -18.85
C GLN A 641 -20.52 -11.89 -19.20
N LEU A 642 -20.09 -11.05 -20.13
CA LEU A 642 -20.93 -9.96 -20.62
C LEU A 642 -22.08 -10.54 -21.43
N GLU A 643 -23.25 -9.93 -21.35
CA GLU A 643 -24.43 -10.33 -22.11
C GLU A 643 -24.15 -10.31 -23.62
N GLY A 644 -24.50 -11.38 -24.31
CA GLY A 644 -24.20 -11.53 -25.75
C GLY A 644 -22.76 -11.95 -26.08
N SER A 645 -21.96 -12.29 -25.07
CA SER A 645 -20.60 -12.81 -25.29
C SER A 645 -20.64 -14.28 -25.70
N GLU A 646 -20.00 -14.59 -26.81
CA GLU A 646 -19.84 -15.98 -27.30
C GLU A 646 -18.39 -16.46 -27.16
N PRO A 647 -18.17 -17.74 -26.81
CA PRO A 647 -16.83 -18.28 -26.73
C PRO A 647 -16.21 -18.44 -28.11
N HIS A 648 -14.95 -18.00 -28.25
CA HIS A 648 -14.13 -18.20 -29.43
C HIS A 648 -12.84 -18.93 -29.04
N GLU A 649 -12.53 -20.00 -29.75
CA GLU A 649 -11.33 -20.79 -29.53
C GLU A 649 -10.93 -21.56 -30.77
N PHE A 650 -9.63 -21.55 -31.09
CA PHE A 650 -9.07 -22.45 -32.11
C PHE A 650 -7.57 -22.67 -31.90
N ILE A 651 -7.10 -23.77 -32.45
CA ILE A 651 -5.67 -24.07 -32.60
C ILE A 651 -5.22 -23.56 -33.98
N PHE A 652 -4.06 -22.93 -34.02
CA PHE A 652 -3.48 -22.44 -35.27
C PHE A 652 -3.26 -23.60 -36.26
N THR A 653 -3.63 -23.40 -37.52
CA THR A 653 -3.41 -24.38 -38.55
C THR A 653 -1.92 -24.77 -38.68
N SER A 654 -1.03 -23.78 -38.55
CA SER A 654 0.41 -23.99 -38.54
C SER A 654 0.93 -24.86 -37.38
N ALA A 655 0.21 -24.96 -36.27
CA ALA A 655 0.53 -25.84 -35.15
C ALA A 655 0.06 -27.29 -35.36
N LEU A 656 -0.88 -27.52 -36.29
CA LEU A 656 -1.46 -28.82 -36.60
C LEU A 656 -0.89 -29.44 -37.87
N ARG A 657 -0.33 -28.63 -38.74
CA ARG A 657 0.15 -29.00 -40.06
C ARG A 657 1.53 -28.39 -40.33
N GLN A 658 2.52 -29.23 -40.59
CA GLN A 658 3.89 -28.80 -40.87
C GLN A 658 4.06 -28.06 -42.20
N ASP A 659 3.11 -28.22 -43.12
CA ASP A 659 3.08 -27.57 -44.44
C ASP A 659 2.38 -26.21 -44.44
N ARG A 660 2.01 -25.67 -43.27
CA ARG A 660 1.32 -24.39 -43.13
C ARG A 660 2.11 -23.45 -42.25
N VAL A 661 2.26 -22.22 -42.72
CA VAL A 661 3.01 -21.18 -42.00
C VAL A 661 2.12 -19.96 -41.83
N LEU A 662 2.09 -19.39 -40.62
CA LEU A 662 1.40 -18.15 -40.36
C LEU A 662 2.18 -17.00 -41.04
N SER A 663 1.56 -16.34 -42.01
CA SER A 663 2.18 -15.32 -42.85
C SER A 663 1.83 -13.89 -42.42
N ARG A 664 0.63 -13.70 -41.84
CA ARG A 664 0.11 -12.37 -41.51
C ARG A 664 -0.92 -12.46 -40.38
N ILE A 665 -1.00 -11.39 -39.57
CA ILE A 665 -2.08 -11.19 -38.60
C ILE A 665 -2.75 -9.86 -38.92
N ILE A 666 -4.08 -9.85 -39.03
CA ILE A 666 -4.89 -8.65 -39.26
C ILE A 666 -5.62 -8.32 -37.96
N PHE A 667 -5.51 -7.10 -37.51
CA PHE A 667 -6.13 -6.58 -36.29
C PHE A 667 -7.34 -5.72 -36.65
N TYR A 668 -8.47 -6.09 -36.10
CA TYR A 668 -9.71 -5.30 -36.19
C TYR A 668 -9.93 -4.61 -34.86
N HIS A 669 -9.96 -3.30 -34.86
CA HIS A 669 -10.08 -2.50 -33.64
C HIS A 669 -10.68 -1.11 -33.90
N GLY A 670 -11.25 -0.53 -32.86
CA GLY A 670 -11.75 0.84 -32.79
C GLY A 670 -11.47 1.40 -31.40
N LEU A 671 -12.52 1.57 -30.59
CA LEU A 671 -12.40 1.94 -29.18
C LEU A 671 -11.79 0.82 -28.32
N ALA A 672 -11.94 -0.42 -28.77
CA ALA A 672 -11.38 -1.63 -28.18
C ALA A 672 -11.00 -2.60 -29.31
N VAL A 673 -10.53 -3.79 -28.96
CA VAL A 673 -10.22 -4.84 -29.95
C VAL A 673 -11.50 -5.55 -30.37
N ASP A 674 -11.80 -5.54 -31.68
CA ASP A 674 -12.93 -6.28 -32.26
C ASP A 674 -12.58 -7.71 -32.64
N GLY A 675 -11.35 -7.93 -33.13
CA GLY A 675 -10.89 -9.28 -33.48
C GLY A 675 -9.48 -9.32 -34.06
N LEU A 676 -8.99 -10.57 -34.23
CA LEU A 676 -7.71 -10.89 -34.87
C LEU A 676 -7.96 -11.95 -35.94
N GLU A 677 -7.43 -11.74 -37.14
CA GLU A 677 -7.50 -12.71 -38.24
C GLU A 677 -6.08 -13.20 -38.56
N PHE A 678 -5.90 -14.50 -38.45
CA PHE A 678 -4.63 -15.17 -38.71
C PHE A 678 -4.66 -15.72 -40.16
N VAL A 679 -3.75 -15.25 -40.98
CA VAL A 679 -3.66 -15.59 -42.42
C VAL A 679 -2.42 -16.45 -42.63
N TYR A 680 -2.59 -17.54 -43.33
CA TYR A 680 -1.52 -18.50 -43.64
C TYR A 680 -0.94 -18.31 -45.04
N ASP A 681 0.12 -19.00 -45.34
CA ASP A 681 0.85 -18.92 -46.61
C ASP A 681 0.04 -19.41 -47.85
N ASP A 682 -1.07 -20.09 -47.61
CA ASP A 682 -2.03 -20.51 -48.64
C ASP A 682 -3.29 -19.64 -48.73
N ASP A 683 -3.25 -18.46 -48.10
CA ASP A 683 -4.38 -17.51 -47.98
C ASP A 683 -5.57 -18.04 -47.15
N SER A 684 -5.46 -19.21 -46.53
CA SER A 684 -6.47 -19.65 -45.55
C SER A 684 -6.43 -18.78 -44.32
N ARG A 685 -7.58 -18.65 -43.62
CA ARG A 685 -7.76 -17.68 -42.56
C ARG A 685 -8.50 -18.28 -41.36
N GLN A 686 -8.10 -17.87 -40.17
CA GLN A 686 -8.80 -18.14 -38.91
C GLN A 686 -9.09 -16.80 -38.21
N LEU A 687 -10.37 -16.55 -37.93
CA LEU A 687 -10.82 -15.30 -37.28
C LEU A 687 -11.14 -15.57 -35.80
N PHE A 688 -10.53 -14.81 -34.91
CA PHE A 688 -10.86 -14.70 -33.51
C PHE A 688 -11.63 -13.39 -33.28
N GLY A 689 -12.83 -13.46 -32.71
CA GLY A 689 -13.70 -12.30 -32.59
C GLY A 689 -14.41 -11.98 -33.92
N LYS A 690 -14.47 -10.72 -34.29
CA LYS A 690 -15.18 -10.24 -35.49
C LYS A 690 -14.38 -9.20 -36.26
N ARG A 691 -14.77 -8.99 -37.54
CA ARG A 691 -14.22 -7.92 -38.37
C ARG A 691 -14.96 -6.64 -38.08
N GLY A 692 -14.44 -5.80 -37.18
CA GLY A 692 -14.98 -4.51 -36.81
C GLY A 692 -14.01 -3.36 -37.11
N GLY A 693 -14.29 -2.16 -36.63
CA GLY A 693 -13.43 -0.98 -36.81
C GLY A 693 -13.16 -0.59 -38.24
N LYS A 694 -11.89 -0.35 -38.59
CA LYS A 694 -11.45 0.05 -39.94
C LYS A 694 -11.64 -1.10 -40.94
N ALA A 695 -12.22 -0.79 -42.09
CA ALA A 695 -12.39 -1.76 -43.17
C ALA A 695 -11.03 -2.36 -43.60
N GLY A 696 -10.93 -3.69 -43.60
CA GLY A 696 -9.71 -4.41 -43.93
C GLY A 696 -8.75 -4.57 -42.77
N GLY A 697 -8.96 -3.91 -41.64
CA GLY A 697 -8.10 -3.96 -40.45
C GLY A 697 -6.71 -3.39 -40.69
N ASP A 698 -5.83 -3.58 -39.71
CA ASP A 698 -4.41 -3.23 -39.77
C ASP A 698 -3.56 -4.52 -39.74
N ALA A 699 -2.67 -4.68 -40.71
CA ALA A 699 -1.93 -5.92 -40.90
C ALA A 699 -0.53 -5.87 -40.29
N PHE A 700 -0.08 -7.00 -39.74
CA PHE A 700 1.28 -7.26 -39.34
C PHE A 700 1.80 -8.51 -40.04
N ASP A 701 2.79 -8.32 -40.94
CA ASP A 701 3.38 -9.41 -41.71
C ASP A 701 4.48 -10.12 -40.89
N MET A 702 4.44 -11.45 -40.92
CA MET A 702 5.45 -12.32 -40.34
C MET A 702 6.57 -12.55 -41.33
N ASP A 703 7.81 -12.58 -40.86
CA ASP A 703 8.97 -12.95 -41.70
C ASP A 703 9.07 -14.46 -41.82
N ILE A 704 8.23 -15.03 -42.70
CA ILE A 704 8.18 -16.49 -42.92
C ILE A 704 9.50 -17.06 -43.46
N ARG A 705 10.32 -16.23 -44.16
CA ARG A 705 11.62 -16.66 -44.68
C ARG A 705 12.63 -16.95 -43.58
N ARG A 706 12.50 -16.25 -42.46
CA ARG A 706 13.31 -16.44 -41.27
C ARG A 706 12.67 -17.37 -40.24
N GLY A 707 11.52 -17.95 -40.56
CA GLY A 707 10.78 -18.83 -39.64
C GLY A 707 10.23 -18.11 -38.41
N GLU A 708 9.78 -16.88 -38.58
CA GLU A 708 9.21 -16.11 -37.49
C GLU A 708 7.89 -16.72 -36.99
N TYR A 709 7.72 -16.79 -35.68
CA TYR A 709 6.51 -17.26 -35.02
C TYR A 709 6.16 -16.41 -33.81
N ILE A 710 4.92 -16.54 -33.31
CA ILE A 710 4.41 -15.81 -32.16
C ILE A 710 5.03 -16.37 -30.88
N THR A 711 5.65 -15.53 -30.07
CA THR A 711 6.19 -15.87 -28.75
C THR A 711 5.39 -15.31 -27.61
N GLY A 712 4.47 -14.37 -27.86
CA GLY A 712 3.65 -13.77 -26.82
C GLY A 712 2.71 -12.70 -27.36
N PHE A 713 1.90 -12.21 -26.46
CA PHE A 713 1.02 -11.06 -26.68
C PHE A 713 1.17 -10.08 -25.51
N PHE A 714 1.23 -8.81 -25.82
CA PHE A 714 0.99 -7.77 -24.84
C PHE A 714 -0.47 -7.32 -25.01
N VAL A 715 -1.22 -7.30 -23.91
CA VAL A 715 -2.67 -7.07 -23.91
C VAL A 715 -2.99 -6.03 -22.85
N ARG A 716 -3.80 -5.05 -23.20
CA ARG A 716 -4.45 -4.18 -22.23
C ARG A 716 -5.90 -4.63 -22.08
N SER A 717 -6.31 -4.89 -20.83
CA SER A 717 -7.68 -5.35 -20.57
C SER A 717 -8.20 -4.91 -19.20
N GLY A 718 -9.48 -4.59 -19.18
CA GLY A 718 -10.30 -4.40 -17.99
C GLY A 718 -11.52 -5.31 -18.09
N PHE A 719 -12.70 -4.75 -18.37
CA PHE A 719 -13.90 -5.54 -18.68
C PHE A 719 -13.83 -6.24 -20.05
N TRP A 720 -13.06 -5.69 -20.97
CA TRP A 720 -12.80 -6.23 -22.30
C TRP A 720 -11.33 -6.05 -22.67
N VAL A 721 -10.96 -6.47 -23.87
CA VAL A 721 -9.62 -6.27 -24.41
C VAL A 721 -9.55 -4.89 -25.07
N ASP A 722 -8.90 -3.95 -24.40
CA ASP A 722 -8.75 -2.57 -24.86
C ASP A 722 -7.74 -2.46 -26.01
N ALA A 723 -6.58 -3.10 -25.88
CA ALA A 723 -5.55 -3.11 -26.91
C ALA A 723 -4.74 -4.40 -26.90
N ILE A 724 -4.13 -4.73 -28.06
CA ILE A 724 -3.31 -5.91 -28.22
C ILE A 724 -2.10 -5.67 -29.13
N GLN A 725 -0.98 -6.31 -28.82
CA GLN A 725 0.28 -6.29 -29.58
C GLN A 725 0.85 -7.72 -29.62
N VAL A 726 1.41 -8.12 -30.76
CA VAL A 726 2.09 -9.42 -30.93
C VAL A 726 3.58 -9.27 -30.67
N LEU A 727 4.16 -10.28 -29.99
CA LEU A 727 5.58 -10.44 -29.74
C LEU A 727 6.06 -11.65 -30.56
N THR A 728 7.22 -11.55 -31.23
CA THR A 728 7.71 -12.60 -32.11
C THR A 728 9.08 -13.15 -31.75
N SER A 729 9.41 -14.32 -32.29
CA SER A 729 10.69 -15.01 -32.08
C SER A 729 11.91 -14.25 -32.58
N LEU A 730 11.74 -13.33 -33.50
CA LEU A 730 12.79 -12.42 -33.98
C LEU A 730 12.95 -11.14 -33.13
N GLY A 731 12.24 -11.05 -32.00
CA GLY A 731 12.26 -9.87 -31.13
C GLY A 731 11.45 -8.70 -31.69
N ARG A 732 10.70 -8.88 -32.76
CA ARG A 732 9.81 -7.85 -33.32
C ARG A 732 8.55 -7.76 -32.48
N ARG A 733 7.97 -6.56 -32.50
CA ARG A 733 6.65 -6.25 -31.91
C ARG A 733 5.78 -5.61 -32.96
N SER A 734 4.52 -5.99 -33.05
CA SER A 734 3.56 -5.22 -33.84
C SER A 734 3.34 -3.83 -33.21
N PRO A 735 2.72 -2.87 -33.90
CA PRO A 735 2.10 -1.74 -33.23
C PRO A 735 1.10 -2.22 -32.16
N LEU A 736 0.81 -1.38 -31.17
CA LEU A 736 -0.25 -1.64 -30.20
C LEU A 736 -1.59 -1.18 -30.85
N PHE A 737 -2.46 -2.14 -31.12
CA PHE A 737 -3.75 -1.90 -31.78
C PHE A 737 -4.88 -1.83 -30.75
N GLY A 738 -5.71 -0.79 -30.82
CA GLY A 738 -6.81 -0.49 -29.90
C GLY A 738 -6.53 0.70 -28.99
N ASN A 739 -7.18 0.75 -27.82
CA ASN A 739 -7.04 1.83 -26.85
C ASN A 739 -5.79 1.61 -25.96
N ALA A 740 -4.73 2.35 -26.26
CA ALA A 740 -3.46 2.26 -25.52
C ALA A 740 -3.53 2.73 -24.05
N HIS A 741 -4.61 3.39 -23.65
CA HIS A 741 -4.81 3.93 -22.29
C HIS A 741 -5.88 3.19 -21.49
N GLY A 742 -6.59 2.21 -22.11
CA GLY A 742 -7.60 1.39 -21.43
C GLY A 742 -6.99 0.25 -20.61
N GLY A 743 -7.72 -0.23 -19.62
CA GLY A 743 -7.41 -1.41 -18.82
C GLY A 743 -6.00 -1.51 -18.23
N ASP A 744 -5.69 -2.63 -17.61
CA ASP A 744 -4.37 -2.94 -17.10
C ASP A 744 -3.49 -3.62 -18.16
N ALA A 745 -2.18 -3.51 -18.01
CA ALA A 745 -1.20 -4.11 -18.92
C ALA A 745 -0.86 -5.55 -18.51
N HIS A 746 -0.90 -6.48 -19.48
CA HIS A 746 -0.59 -7.88 -19.27
C HIS A 746 0.27 -8.42 -20.42
N THR A 747 1.36 -9.09 -20.09
CA THR A 747 2.17 -9.80 -21.09
C THR A 747 1.92 -11.30 -20.98
N LEU A 748 1.37 -11.93 -22.02
CA LEU A 748 1.13 -13.36 -22.11
C LEU A 748 2.30 -14.04 -22.83
N ILE A 749 3.16 -14.71 -22.06
CA ILE A 749 4.31 -15.47 -22.59
C ILE A 749 4.21 -16.90 -22.05
N PRO A 750 4.39 -17.93 -22.89
CA PRO A 750 4.32 -19.31 -22.45
C PRO A 750 5.45 -19.67 -21.46
N PRO A 751 5.24 -20.63 -20.56
CA PRO A 751 6.30 -21.17 -19.72
C PRO A 751 7.45 -21.74 -20.57
N ARG A 752 8.63 -21.83 -19.97
CA ARG A 752 9.81 -22.37 -20.64
C ARG A 752 9.55 -23.79 -21.15
N GLY A 753 9.82 -24.04 -22.43
CA GLY A 753 9.58 -25.33 -23.08
C GLY A 753 8.17 -25.50 -23.65
N TYR A 754 7.34 -24.47 -23.58
CA TYR A 754 6.01 -24.40 -24.20
C TYR A 754 5.97 -23.34 -25.29
N ASN A 755 5.15 -23.59 -26.32
CA ASN A 755 4.93 -22.70 -27.45
C ASN A 755 3.44 -22.35 -27.55
N ILE A 756 3.13 -21.18 -28.08
CA ILE A 756 1.74 -20.77 -28.35
C ILE A 756 1.27 -21.55 -29.57
N CYS A 757 0.19 -22.30 -29.43
CA CYS A 757 -0.42 -23.09 -30.50
C CYS A 757 -1.84 -22.64 -30.86
N GLY A 758 -2.40 -21.68 -30.18
CA GLY A 758 -3.75 -21.20 -30.45
C GLY A 758 -4.15 -20.06 -29.53
N VAL A 759 -5.38 -19.62 -29.70
CA VAL A 759 -6.02 -18.57 -28.91
C VAL A 759 -7.38 -19.02 -28.40
N THR A 760 -7.78 -18.51 -27.23
CA THR A 760 -9.06 -18.79 -26.60
C THR A 760 -9.60 -17.53 -25.96
N GLY A 761 -10.90 -17.42 -25.85
CA GLY A 761 -11.53 -16.26 -25.24
C GLY A 761 -13.01 -16.17 -25.51
N SER A 762 -13.50 -14.93 -25.62
CA SER A 762 -14.90 -14.63 -25.95
C SER A 762 -15.01 -13.29 -26.65
N CYS A 763 -16.09 -13.13 -27.40
CA CYS A 763 -16.39 -11.93 -28.15
C CYS A 763 -17.89 -11.63 -28.09
N GLY A 764 -18.25 -10.43 -27.67
CA GLY A 764 -19.57 -9.85 -27.77
C GLY A 764 -19.54 -8.62 -28.69
N SER A 765 -19.78 -7.44 -28.11
CA SER A 765 -19.60 -6.17 -28.84
C SER A 765 -18.14 -5.95 -29.24
N TRP A 766 -17.20 -6.40 -28.44
CA TRP A 766 -15.76 -6.44 -28.68
C TRP A 766 -15.20 -7.79 -28.22
N VAL A 767 -13.90 -8.00 -28.35
CA VAL A 767 -13.22 -9.10 -27.66
C VAL A 767 -13.27 -8.80 -26.17
N ASP A 768 -14.11 -9.50 -25.43
CA ASP A 768 -14.32 -9.32 -24.00
C ASP A 768 -13.54 -10.32 -23.15
N GLY A 769 -12.91 -11.29 -23.77
CA GLY A 769 -12.01 -12.20 -23.13
C GLY A 769 -10.93 -12.73 -24.07
N PHE A 770 -9.67 -12.77 -23.59
CA PHE A 770 -8.54 -13.27 -24.38
C PHE A 770 -7.55 -14.05 -23.53
N SER A 771 -7.09 -15.16 -24.06
CA SER A 771 -5.94 -15.92 -23.56
C SER A 771 -5.28 -16.70 -24.71
N VAL A 772 -4.14 -17.28 -24.44
CA VAL A 772 -3.44 -18.14 -25.39
C VAL A 772 -3.51 -19.60 -24.97
N ILE A 773 -3.38 -20.49 -25.94
CA ILE A 773 -3.28 -21.93 -25.75
C ILE A 773 -1.83 -22.31 -26.02
N VAL A 774 -1.25 -23.10 -25.10
CA VAL A 774 0.15 -23.48 -25.17
C VAL A 774 0.30 -24.99 -25.24
N THR A 775 1.34 -25.43 -25.93
CA THR A 775 1.73 -26.87 -26.04
C THR A 775 3.24 -27.01 -25.90
N ARG A 776 3.68 -28.19 -25.51
CA ARG A 776 5.11 -28.48 -25.31
C ARG A 776 5.82 -28.75 -26.61
#